data_89dd9f8c042cbbcc8087f811189a0081
#
_entry.id   89dd9f8c042cbbcc8087f811189a0081
#
_cell.length_a   1.000
_cell.length_b   1.000
_cell.length_c   1.000
_cell.angle_alpha   90.00
_cell.angle_beta   90.00
_cell.angle_gamma   90.00
#
_symmetry.space_group_name_H-M   'P 1'
#
loop_
_entity.id
_entity.type
_entity.pdbx_description
1 polymer ?
#
loop_
_entity_poly.entity_id
_entity_poly.type
_entity_poly.pdbx_seq_one_letter_code
_entity_poly.pdbx_strand_id
1 'polypeptide(L)'
;MPLDGCDNASGSRRLCSITGRSIRGLSTSGGNRFLSSSGNDGSLGYCSAGQQLTLGSASQYQFGTISLYSACTLTFSSTRQEYRIQSLALGGAKVVLPAGDYWIDRLVVNQGGEIETRGNVRIFVNAVEFNGGRLNAAKTGSVLLFGYQNVNLNGESLVNGLVYADQALNMNNASVINGRTTSRSLFMSGTTAINDKMSPPVTAAIDHFEFDHSGQALTCNPETLTIRACANASCSQLFTDPVSAVLTPLKNGSNGWIADSQVSYNGNTATVNFSGGTTTLQLRNNLATAITVGVSGSTPSTKPLSTTLCRAGSGALSAAACTLSFADSGFLFNVPDTLANRPQDVVISAVKKDNATQQCVPGFTGERSVGFWGTYVTPNDNSAGSQMAIDGKTISTYAANVVSPAATTLNLTFDGQGKATLKSVRYPDAGQMRLNARHDGSGDTAGLVMTGSDLFVSRPVGLCITPTQGACAAGDITCPVFKRTGDSFSLNIQAMAWQSDSDGDICTGNGTTPNFVLSDIALTSELVAPQGGVAAQVTPTKYSHVAASAGLNTPALSLNEVGVFRIKATPPVATSPEGSTVSTGYFGYTIPPATSVPLGRFVPWDFNMTSGIVTPACGGFSYMSQPFGVQTVVEARNKEGSVTRNYRDAFARGALTLVAANNQDGVDRSSRLVPLAASWTEGTGKQSGQTRFMRLRELTPSLTAPEEPLPLLRLGLRVTDGETPETSFLSGRNMNPSVSGTCQSGVNCTAKQLSIPKGSDDTMIAYYGRLLASTRQGVDSAPLALPLQVQYFEGGLWRANSQDRRANSQDICTQISLAGGGIVFTDAEQRYDSATGDLILKDGTRIRLGLGNVAPGGTQVGFDAGETRFHFSPPNQAVRIPYRIVLEQQPSQPVWLADPATTGHLQGEAIFGRDRGNDRIIYRREVMP
;
A
#
# COMPACT_ATOMS: atom_id res chain seq x y z
N MET A 1 10.30 -12.83 1.86
CA MET A 1 11.43 -11.91 2.03
C MET A 1 12.00 -11.68 0.63
N PRO A 2 12.25 -10.44 0.21
CA PRO A 2 13.02 -10.22 -0.99
C PRO A 2 14.42 -10.80 -0.78
N LEU A 3 14.97 -11.39 -1.81
CA LEU A 3 16.35 -11.91 -1.84
C LEU A 3 17.30 -10.70 -1.96
N ASP A 4 17.42 -9.89 -0.91
CA ASP A 4 18.47 -8.88 -0.84
C ASP A 4 19.81 -9.60 -0.64
N GLY A 5 20.74 -9.46 -1.58
CA GLY A 5 22.08 -10.00 -1.50
C GLY A 5 22.41 -11.15 -2.44
N CYS A 6 21.72 -11.26 -3.59
CA CYS A 6 22.16 -12.16 -4.66
C CYS A 6 23.24 -11.50 -5.50
N ASP A 7 24.51 -11.90 -5.35
CA ASP A 7 25.57 -11.48 -6.23
C ASP A 7 25.47 -12.14 -7.61
N ASN A 8 25.54 -11.35 -8.67
CA ASN A 8 25.74 -11.84 -10.01
C ASN A 8 27.21 -12.21 -10.19
N ALA A 9 27.55 -13.48 -9.95
CA ALA A 9 28.82 -13.99 -10.45
C ALA A 9 28.77 -13.97 -11.98
N SER A 10 29.83 -13.49 -12.63
CA SER A 10 30.01 -13.53 -14.06
C SER A 10 29.95 -14.99 -14.55
N GLY A 11 28.86 -15.37 -15.20
CA GLY A 11 28.54 -16.74 -15.62
C GLY A 11 27.14 -17.14 -15.21
N SER A 12 26.71 -18.34 -15.60
CA SER A 12 25.34 -18.86 -15.37
C SER A 12 25.01 -19.24 -13.89
N ARG A 13 25.72 -18.72 -12.91
CA ARG A 13 25.57 -19.04 -11.49
C ARG A 13 25.16 -17.81 -10.68
N ARG A 14 24.10 -17.93 -9.91
CA ARG A 14 23.70 -16.92 -8.93
C ARG A 14 23.91 -17.48 -7.53
N LEU A 15 24.82 -16.90 -6.77
CA LEU A 15 25.01 -17.19 -5.36
C LEU A 15 24.25 -16.17 -4.54
N CYS A 16 23.28 -16.64 -3.74
CA CYS A 16 22.53 -15.81 -2.82
C CYS A 16 22.96 -16.14 -1.41
N SER A 17 23.50 -15.16 -0.68
CA SER A 17 23.82 -15.28 0.74
C SER A 17 23.00 -14.29 1.56
N ILE A 18 22.49 -14.73 2.71
CA ILE A 18 21.84 -13.84 3.68
C ILE A 18 22.91 -13.42 4.69
N THR A 19 23.39 -12.18 4.58
CA THR A 19 24.33 -11.60 5.55
C THR A 19 23.58 -10.99 6.72
N GLY A 20 24.05 -11.21 7.94
CA GLY A 20 23.56 -10.54 9.16
C GLY A 20 22.43 -11.26 9.92
N ARG A 21 21.98 -12.43 9.50
CA ARG A 21 21.06 -13.29 10.30
C ARG A 21 21.61 -14.71 10.38
N SER A 22 21.88 -15.20 11.58
CA SER A 22 22.13 -16.62 11.80
C SER A 22 20.81 -17.38 11.69
N ILE A 23 20.72 -18.34 10.75
CA ILE A 23 19.69 -19.36 10.78
C ILE A 23 20.02 -20.25 11.97
N ARG A 24 19.13 -20.37 12.95
CA ARG A 24 19.29 -21.39 14.00
C ARG A 24 19.22 -22.74 13.31
N GLY A 25 20.25 -23.55 13.47
CA GLY A 25 20.26 -24.93 13.02
C GLY A 25 19.05 -25.68 13.56
N LEU A 26 18.65 -26.74 12.88
CA LEU A 26 17.59 -27.62 13.40
C LEU A 26 18.02 -28.10 14.78
N SER A 27 17.31 -27.61 15.82
CA SER A 27 17.60 -28.02 17.19
C SER A 27 17.34 -29.51 17.33
N THR A 28 18.40 -30.27 17.56
CA THR A 28 18.32 -31.70 17.86
C THR A 28 18.02 -31.97 19.35
N SER A 29 17.49 -30.98 20.08
CA SER A 29 17.18 -31.16 21.53
C SER A 29 16.18 -32.29 21.84
N GLY A 30 15.60 -32.94 20.83
CA GLY A 30 14.83 -34.19 20.95
C GLY A 30 15.55 -35.43 20.38
N GLY A 31 16.83 -35.32 20.02
CA GLY A 31 17.60 -36.40 19.38
C GLY A 31 17.18 -36.62 17.93
N ASN A 32 18.12 -36.77 17.01
CA ASN A 32 17.78 -37.26 15.67
C ASN A 32 17.30 -38.72 15.82
N ARG A 33 16.35 -39.14 14.99
CA ARG A 33 15.80 -40.49 15.02
C ARG A 33 16.27 -41.31 13.79
N PHE A 34 17.40 -40.92 13.21
CA PHE A 34 18.03 -41.68 12.14
C PHE A 34 18.52 -43.03 12.65
N LEU A 35 18.38 -44.07 11.83
CA LEU A 35 18.90 -45.38 12.15
C LEU A 35 20.42 -45.39 11.99
N SER A 36 21.14 -45.80 13.02
CA SER A 36 22.60 -45.94 13.00
C SER A 36 23.09 -47.27 12.40
N SER A 37 22.18 -48.20 12.17
CA SER A 37 22.43 -49.53 11.60
C SER A 37 21.25 -49.99 10.75
N SER A 38 21.36 -51.11 10.02
CA SER A 38 20.26 -51.71 9.27
C SER A 38 19.03 -51.88 10.14
N GLY A 39 17.86 -51.37 9.68
CA GLY A 39 16.61 -51.42 10.44
C GLY A 39 16.17 -52.88 10.68
N ASN A 40 15.48 -53.10 11.81
CA ASN A 40 15.05 -54.42 12.26
C ASN A 40 13.94 -55.03 11.39
N ASP A 41 13.21 -54.20 10.59
CA ASP A 41 12.05 -54.62 9.81
C ASP A 41 12.38 -54.96 8.34
N GLY A 42 13.68 -55.15 8.05
CA GLY A 42 14.20 -55.63 6.79
C GLY A 42 14.51 -54.53 5.77
N SER A 43 14.88 -54.93 4.57
CA SER A 43 15.23 -54.10 3.41
C SER A 43 14.45 -54.54 2.20
N LEU A 44 14.21 -53.63 1.24
CA LEU A 44 13.53 -53.92 0.00
C LEU A 44 14.41 -53.44 -1.18
N GLY A 45 15.04 -54.42 -1.87
CA GLY A 45 15.95 -54.09 -2.96
C GLY A 45 15.37 -54.17 -4.37
N TYR A 46 14.15 -54.69 -4.52
CA TYR A 46 13.55 -54.93 -5.82
C TYR A 46 12.00 -54.90 -5.76
N CYS A 47 11.37 -54.43 -6.81
CA CYS A 47 9.96 -54.63 -7.12
C CYS A 47 9.74 -54.83 -8.62
N SER A 48 8.77 -55.62 -9.04
CA SER A 48 8.40 -55.81 -10.43
C SER A 48 7.60 -54.63 -10.99
N ALA A 49 7.76 -54.38 -12.28
CA ALA A 49 6.97 -53.34 -12.93
C ALA A 49 5.45 -53.57 -12.77
N GLY A 50 4.68 -52.54 -12.38
CA GLY A 50 3.26 -52.62 -12.10
C GLY A 50 2.87 -53.19 -10.73
N GLN A 51 3.87 -53.67 -9.96
CA GLN A 51 3.61 -54.22 -8.62
C GLN A 51 3.19 -53.14 -7.64
N GLN A 52 2.17 -53.42 -6.82
CA GLN A 52 1.72 -52.58 -5.69
C GLN A 52 2.18 -53.27 -4.39
N LEU A 53 2.96 -52.55 -3.60
CA LEU A 53 3.49 -53.01 -2.33
C LEU A 53 3.00 -52.12 -1.18
N THR A 54 2.82 -52.73 -0.01
CA THR A 54 2.53 -52.00 1.20
C THR A 54 3.56 -52.35 2.26
N LEU A 55 4.23 -51.37 2.85
CA LEU A 55 5.16 -51.52 3.97
C LEU A 55 4.65 -50.88 5.23
N GLY A 56 5.02 -51.43 6.35
CA GLY A 56 4.75 -50.88 7.65
C GLY A 56 3.50 -51.41 8.30
N SER A 57 3.53 -51.47 9.63
CA SER A 57 2.43 -51.82 10.53
C SER A 57 2.65 -51.14 11.87
N ALA A 58 1.80 -51.40 12.87
CA ALA A 58 2.00 -50.85 14.19
C ALA A 58 3.35 -51.25 14.83
N SER A 59 3.89 -52.44 14.45
CA SER A 59 5.17 -52.98 14.94
C SER A 59 6.33 -52.86 13.92
N GLN A 60 6.09 -52.67 12.65
CA GLN A 60 7.09 -52.58 11.58
C GLN A 60 7.25 -51.14 11.07
N TYR A 61 8.31 -50.46 11.47
CA TYR A 61 8.54 -49.05 11.12
C TYR A 61 10.02 -48.66 11.00
N GLN A 62 10.94 -49.58 11.14
CA GLN A 62 12.40 -49.40 11.08
C GLN A 62 12.99 -50.19 9.93
N PHE A 63 13.05 -49.61 8.73
CA PHE A 63 13.52 -50.28 7.54
C PHE A 63 14.99 -49.96 7.26
N GLY A 64 15.73 -50.95 6.79
CA GLY A 64 17.07 -50.73 6.27
C GLY A 64 17.08 -50.00 4.92
N THR A 65 17.64 -50.62 3.89
CA THR A 65 17.69 -50.01 2.56
C THR A 65 16.45 -50.38 1.76
N ILE A 66 15.79 -49.36 1.21
CA ILE A 66 14.72 -49.46 0.22
C ILE A 66 15.24 -48.88 -1.10
N SER A 67 15.46 -49.75 -2.11
CA SER A 67 16.01 -49.36 -3.41
C SER A 67 15.13 -49.88 -4.56
N LEU A 68 14.36 -48.99 -5.19
CA LEU A 68 13.36 -49.34 -6.19
C LEU A 68 13.64 -48.62 -7.51
N TYR A 69 13.98 -49.39 -8.55
CA TYR A 69 14.33 -48.86 -9.86
C TYR A 69 13.38 -49.29 -10.98
N SER A 70 12.34 -50.06 -10.69
CA SER A 70 11.30 -50.45 -11.65
C SER A 70 10.03 -49.63 -11.45
N ALA A 71 9.15 -49.57 -12.45
CA ALA A 71 7.87 -48.85 -12.40
C ALA A 71 6.84 -49.57 -11.52
N CYS A 72 7.10 -49.61 -10.20
CA CYS A 72 6.22 -50.14 -9.18
C CYS A 72 5.74 -49.04 -8.22
N THR A 73 4.74 -49.34 -7.40
CA THR A 73 4.26 -48.44 -6.35
C THR A 73 4.43 -49.06 -4.98
N LEU A 74 5.12 -48.35 -4.09
CA LEU A 74 5.24 -48.69 -2.67
C LEU A 74 4.42 -47.72 -1.85
N THR A 75 3.49 -48.21 -1.04
CA THR A 75 2.70 -47.41 -0.10
C THR A 75 3.09 -47.74 1.34
N PHE A 76 3.39 -46.70 2.14
CA PHE A 76 3.53 -46.93 3.58
C PHE A 76 2.16 -46.97 4.24
N SER A 77 2.03 -47.87 5.27
CA SER A 77 0.78 -48.00 6.02
C SER A 77 0.46 -46.74 6.81
N SER A 78 -0.82 -46.32 6.83
CA SER A 78 -1.30 -45.25 7.69
C SER A 78 -1.52 -45.62 9.15
N THR A 79 -1.29 -46.88 9.51
CA THR A 79 -1.45 -47.38 10.90
C THR A 79 -0.41 -46.81 11.89
N ARG A 80 0.63 -46.16 11.35
CA ARG A 80 1.67 -45.51 12.14
C ARG A 80 2.02 -44.14 11.58
N GLN A 81 2.33 -43.22 12.47
CA GLN A 81 2.67 -41.83 12.08
C GLN A 81 4.19 -41.56 12.06
N GLU A 82 5.04 -42.51 12.37
CA GLU A 82 6.49 -42.36 12.30
C GLU A 82 7.14 -43.57 11.67
N TYR A 83 7.98 -43.33 10.67
CA TYR A 83 8.81 -44.33 9.99
C TYR A 83 10.27 -43.90 10.05
N ARG A 84 11.17 -44.86 10.16
CA ARG A 84 12.62 -44.67 10.14
C ARG A 84 13.23 -45.59 9.08
N ILE A 85 14.01 -44.99 8.19
CA ILE A 85 14.54 -45.66 6.99
C ILE A 85 16.01 -45.29 6.89
N GLN A 86 16.89 -46.29 6.77
CA GLN A 86 18.31 -46.05 6.63
C GLN A 86 18.64 -45.43 5.27
N SER A 87 18.11 -45.98 4.20
CA SER A 87 18.30 -45.43 2.86
C SER A 87 17.06 -45.64 2.01
N LEU A 88 16.61 -44.61 1.32
CA LEU A 88 15.53 -44.67 0.32
C LEU A 88 16.05 -44.17 -1.01
N ALA A 89 16.17 -45.07 -2.00
CA ALA A 89 16.63 -44.78 -3.34
C ALA A 89 15.59 -45.19 -4.39
N LEU A 90 15.21 -44.23 -5.24
CA LEU A 90 14.15 -44.40 -6.24
C LEU A 90 14.64 -44.05 -7.63
N GLY A 91 14.29 -44.90 -8.62
CA GLY A 91 14.49 -44.60 -10.03
C GLY A 91 13.42 -45.31 -10.85
N GLY A 92 12.40 -44.61 -11.34
CA GLY A 92 11.24 -45.17 -12.04
C GLY A 92 10.11 -45.69 -11.16
N ALA A 93 10.32 -45.80 -9.84
CA ALA A 93 9.29 -46.22 -8.87
C ALA A 93 8.57 -45.06 -8.24
N LYS A 94 7.36 -45.36 -7.75
CA LYS A 94 6.55 -44.42 -6.98
C LYS A 94 6.45 -44.87 -5.52
N VAL A 95 6.72 -43.98 -4.59
CA VAL A 95 6.50 -44.18 -3.15
C VAL A 95 5.39 -43.27 -2.68
N VAL A 96 4.39 -43.80 -1.97
CA VAL A 96 3.27 -43.07 -1.40
C VAL A 96 3.45 -43.00 0.13
N LEU A 97 3.56 -41.78 0.64
CA LEU A 97 3.72 -41.48 2.05
C LEU A 97 2.40 -40.93 2.61
N PRO A 98 1.65 -41.69 3.44
CA PRO A 98 0.57 -41.14 4.26
C PRO A 98 1.05 -40.07 5.23
N ALA A 99 0.08 -39.32 5.84
CA ALA A 99 0.40 -38.34 6.86
C ALA A 99 1.28 -38.93 7.98
N GLY A 100 2.37 -38.22 8.32
CA GLY A 100 3.30 -38.68 9.34
C GLY A 100 4.73 -38.16 9.17
N ASP A 101 5.62 -38.68 10.01
CA ASP A 101 7.03 -38.33 10.11
C ASP A 101 7.90 -39.45 9.52
N TYR A 102 8.76 -39.09 8.59
CA TYR A 102 9.67 -40.02 7.92
C TYR A 102 11.11 -39.59 8.17
N TRP A 103 11.84 -40.38 8.97
CA TRP A 103 13.25 -40.17 9.27
C TRP A 103 14.10 -41.04 8.34
N ILE A 104 14.79 -40.41 7.38
CA ILE A 104 15.53 -41.07 6.33
C ILE A 104 16.99 -40.62 6.42
N ASP A 105 17.94 -41.54 6.65
CA ASP A 105 19.34 -41.13 6.74
C ASP A 105 19.85 -40.67 5.35
N ARG A 106 19.55 -41.47 4.30
CA ARG A 106 19.89 -41.09 2.93
C ARG A 106 18.70 -41.18 1.99
N LEU A 107 18.36 -40.09 1.33
CA LEU A 107 17.29 -40.03 0.33
C LEU A 107 17.88 -39.71 -1.05
N VAL A 108 17.68 -40.60 -2.04
CA VAL A 108 18.06 -40.39 -3.42
C VAL A 108 16.86 -40.65 -4.31
N VAL A 109 16.48 -39.66 -5.12
CA VAL A 109 15.36 -39.78 -6.07
C VAL A 109 15.87 -39.42 -7.46
N ASN A 110 16.05 -40.43 -8.27
CA ASN A 110 16.55 -40.29 -9.64
C ASN A 110 15.39 -40.07 -10.64
N GLN A 111 15.73 -39.84 -11.91
CA GLN A 111 14.78 -39.64 -13.00
C GLN A 111 13.74 -40.79 -13.05
N GLY A 112 12.45 -40.40 -13.15
CA GLY A 112 11.31 -41.33 -13.11
C GLY A 112 10.89 -41.76 -11.70
N GLY A 113 11.71 -41.49 -10.66
CA GLY A 113 11.33 -41.72 -9.29
C GLY A 113 10.40 -40.63 -8.76
N GLU A 114 9.33 -41.00 -8.04
CA GLU A 114 8.36 -40.10 -7.48
C GLU A 114 8.02 -40.42 -6.04
N ILE A 115 7.99 -39.44 -5.17
CA ILE A 115 7.41 -39.51 -3.84
C ILE A 115 6.08 -38.73 -3.84
N GLU A 116 4.96 -39.42 -3.73
CA GLU A 116 3.63 -38.89 -3.54
C GLU A 116 3.36 -38.75 -2.04
N THR A 117 2.77 -37.64 -1.62
CA THR A 117 2.38 -37.43 -0.21
C THR A 117 0.87 -37.32 -0.09
N ARG A 118 0.29 -37.97 0.91
CA ARG A 118 -1.15 -37.92 1.25
C ARG A 118 -1.33 -37.38 2.64
N GLY A 119 -1.96 -36.21 2.75
CA GLY A 119 -2.07 -35.47 4.00
C GLY A 119 -0.78 -34.73 4.37
N ASN A 120 -0.53 -34.55 5.65
CA ASN A 120 0.63 -33.82 6.16
C ASN A 120 1.83 -34.74 6.33
N VAL A 121 2.87 -34.54 5.55
CA VAL A 121 4.08 -35.35 5.60
C VAL A 121 5.27 -34.48 5.96
N ARG A 122 6.04 -34.91 6.98
CA ARG A 122 7.34 -34.34 7.33
C ARG A 122 8.42 -35.36 7.02
N ILE A 123 9.39 -34.99 6.21
CA ILE A 123 10.51 -35.85 5.81
C ILE A 123 11.79 -35.24 6.39
N PHE A 124 12.35 -35.88 7.37
CA PHE A 124 13.62 -35.54 8.00
C PHE A 124 14.72 -36.36 7.36
N VAL A 125 15.72 -35.73 6.73
CA VAL A 125 16.74 -36.40 5.95
C VAL A 125 18.12 -35.89 6.31
N ASN A 126 19.08 -36.79 6.52
CA ASN A 126 20.46 -36.42 6.75
C ASN A 126 21.11 -35.97 5.44
N ALA A 127 21.04 -36.82 4.37
CA ALA A 127 21.58 -36.48 3.07
C ALA A 127 20.50 -36.61 1.96
N VAL A 128 20.25 -35.50 1.23
CA VAL A 128 19.20 -35.40 0.19
C VAL A 128 19.81 -35.20 -1.17
N GLU A 129 19.41 -36.03 -2.13
CA GLU A 129 19.81 -35.94 -3.52
C GLU A 129 18.64 -36.25 -4.46
N PHE A 130 18.26 -35.29 -5.31
CA PHE A 130 17.32 -35.47 -6.39
C PHE A 130 18.05 -35.29 -7.72
N ASN A 131 17.93 -36.24 -8.61
CA ASN A 131 18.54 -36.25 -9.95
C ASN A 131 17.43 -36.43 -11.01
N GLY A 132 16.60 -35.41 -11.21
CA GLY A 132 15.40 -35.47 -12.05
C GLY A 132 14.20 -36.16 -11.39
N GLY A 133 14.26 -36.40 -10.07
CA GLY A 133 13.18 -37.00 -9.29
C GLY A 133 12.11 -36.01 -8.88
N ARG A 134 10.96 -36.50 -8.41
CA ARG A 134 9.79 -35.69 -8.08
C ARG A 134 9.30 -35.94 -6.66
N LEU A 135 9.00 -34.87 -5.92
CA LEU A 135 8.36 -34.92 -4.63
C LEU A 135 7.03 -34.16 -4.68
N ASN A 136 5.94 -34.89 -4.36
CA ASN A 136 4.57 -34.37 -4.31
C ASN A 136 4.13 -33.71 -5.64
N ALA A 137 4.47 -34.33 -6.77
CA ALA A 137 4.15 -33.77 -8.10
C ALA A 137 2.65 -33.55 -8.31
N ALA A 138 1.82 -34.49 -7.85
CA ALA A 138 0.37 -34.43 -7.94
C ALA A 138 -0.30 -33.47 -6.94
N LYS A 139 0.46 -32.90 -5.99
CA LYS A 139 -0.04 -32.01 -4.91
C LYS A 139 -1.18 -32.60 -4.08
N THR A 140 -1.14 -33.90 -3.85
CA THR A 140 -2.17 -34.67 -3.09
C THR A 140 -2.02 -34.54 -1.56
N GLY A 141 -0.94 -33.92 -1.09
CA GLY A 141 -0.69 -33.63 0.31
C GLY A 141 0.24 -32.44 0.49
N SER A 142 0.51 -32.07 1.74
CA SER A 142 1.55 -31.10 2.08
C SER A 142 2.83 -31.81 2.52
N VAL A 143 3.97 -31.21 2.19
CA VAL A 143 5.27 -31.75 2.56
C VAL A 143 6.19 -30.71 3.14
N LEU A 144 6.86 -31.08 4.23
CA LEU A 144 8.00 -30.38 4.81
C LEU A 144 9.21 -31.28 4.65
N LEU A 145 10.17 -30.88 3.82
CA LEU A 145 11.45 -31.58 3.66
C LEU A 145 12.52 -30.87 4.48
N PHE A 146 13.07 -31.57 5.49
CA PHE A 146 14.15 -31.09 6.35
C PHE A 146 15.45 -31.80 6.00
N GLY A 147 16.39 -31.10 5.39
CA GLY A 147 17.75 -31.60 5.15
C GLY A 147 18.70 -31.13 6.24
N TYR A 148 19.32 -32.08 6.97
CA TYR A 148 20.30 -31.79 8.02
C TYR A 148 21.69 -31.46 7.47
N GLN A 149 21.95 -31.85 6.21
CA GLN A 149 23.11 -31.48 5.44
C GLN A 149 22.69 -30.69 4.21
N ASN A 150 23.42 -30.80 3.11
CA ASN A 150 23.04 -30.17 1.85
C ASN A 150 21.79 -30.84 1.26
N VAL A 151 20.93 -30.05 0.69
CA VAL A 151 19.84 -30.50 -0.18
C VAL A 151 20.25 -30.23 -1.61
N ASN A 152 20.45 -31.28 -2.39
CA ASN A 152 20.90 -31.21 -3.78
C ASN A 152 19.73 -31.55 -4.70
N LEU A 153 19.35 -30.61 -5.57
CA LEU A 153 18.34 -30.79 -6.62
C LEU A 153 19.01 -30.61 -7.98
N ASN A 154 19.18 -31.71 -8.72
CA ASN A 154 19.85 -31.73 -10.00
C ASN A 154 18.89 -32.14 -11.13
N GLY A 155 19.22 -31.79 -12.36
CA GLY A 155 18.39 -32.14 -13.52
C GLY A 155 17.02 -31.40 -13.47
N GLU A 156 15.98 -32.05 -13.97
CA GLU A 156 14.58 -31.52 -13.94
C GLU A 156 13.83 -31.88 -12.66
N SER A 157 14.51 -31.84 -11.52
CA SER A 157 13.90 -32.16 -10.23
C SER A 157 12.76 -31.23 -9.86
N LEU A 158 11.66 -31.79 -9.36
CA LEU A 158 10.47 -31.05 -8.95
C LEU A 158 10.12 -31.33 -7.50
N VAL A 159 10.05 -30.29 -6.68
CA VAL A 159 9.55 -30.34 -5.30
C VAL A 159 8.36 -29.40 -5.14
N ASN A 160 7.20 -29.94 -4.77
CA ASN A 160 6.03 -29.15 -4.40
C ASN A 160 5.86 -29.19 -2.87
N GLY A 161 6.42 -28.20 -2.16
CA GLY A 161 6.37 -28.16 -0.71
C GLY A 161 7.35 -27.17 -0.08
N LEU A 162 7.51 -27.28 1.24
CA LEU A 162 8.45 -26.46 2.00
C LEU A 162 9.78 -27.22 2.15
N VAL A 163 10.88 -26.54 1.89
CA VAL A 163 12.24 -27.11 1.97
C VAL A 163 13.06 -26.33 2.99
N TYR A 164 13.59 -27.03 3.98
CA TYR A 164 14.57 -26.51 4.91
C TYR A 164 15.88 -27.24 4.72
N ALA A 165 16.98 -26.53 4.49
CA ALA A 165 18.33 -27.09 4.43
C ALA A 165 19.21 -26.46 5.52
N ASP A 166 19.70 -27.28 6.47
CA ASP A 166 20.55 -26.74 7.55
C ASP A 166 21.92 -26.27 7.06
N GLN A 167 22.34 -26.75 5.89
CA GLN A 167 23.55 -26.31 5.23
C GLN A 167 23.19 -25.59 3.91
N ALA A 168 23.58 -26.08 2.78
CA ALA A 168 23.30 -25.48 1.47
C ALA A 168 22.09 -26.12 0.80
N LEU A 169 21.29 -25.30 0.12
CA LEU A 169 20.36 -25.72 -0.90
C LEU A 169 21.02 -25.50 -2.27
N ASN A 170 21.36 -26.57 -2.95
CA ASN A 170 21.98 -26.53 -4.27
C ASN A 170 20.94 -26.93 -5.33
N MET A 171 20.64 -26.03 -6.25
CA MET A 171 19.72 -26.23 -7.36
C MET A 171 20.47 -26.11 -8.68
N ASN A 172 20.47 -27.16 -9.50
CA ASN A 172 21.18 -27.17 -10.76
C ASN A 172 20.24 -27.53 -11.93
N ASN A 173 20.60 -27.05 -13.13
CA ASN A 173 19.88 -27.27 -14.38
C ASN A 173 18.42 -26.74 -14.29
N ALA A 174 17.41 -27.50 -14.64
CA ALA A 174 16.01 -27.07 -14.68
C ALA A 174 15.22 -27.46 -13.39
N SER A 175 15.89 -27.56 -12.24
CA SER A 175 15.22 -27.91 -10.96
C SER A 175 14.25 -26.84 -10.51
N VAL A 176 13.09 -27.25 -10.02
CA VAL A 176 12.02 -26.34 -9.58
C VAL A 176 11.52 -26.70 -8.19
N ILE A 177 11.41 -25.70 -7.32
CA ILE A 177 10.65 -25.79 -6.08
C ILE A 177 9.41 -24.88 -6.21
N ASN A 178 8.22 -25.47 -6.14
CA ASN A 178 6.98 -24.75 -5.97
C ASN A 178 6.63 -24.73 -4.47
N GLY A 179 7.03 -23.67 -3.78
CA GLY A 179 6.90 -23.54 -2.34
C GLY A 179 7.88 -22.52 -1.79
N ARG A 180 8.22 -22.67 -0.51
CA ARG A 180 9.16 -21.80 0.19
C ARG A 180 10.37 -22.55 0.66
N THR A 181 11.50 -21.87 0.72
CA THR A 181 12.75 -22.48 1.18
C THR A 181 13.40 -21.68 2.30
N THR A 182 14.09 -22.38 3.19
CA THR A 182 15.00 -21.79 4.16
C THR A 182 16.28 -22.57 4.13
N SER A 183 17.42 -21.93 3.91
CA SER A 183 18.73 -22.59 3.88
C SER A 183 19.80 -21.64 4.43
N ARG A 184 20.92 -22.21 4.88
CA ARG A 184 22.09 -21.41 5.29
C ARG A 184 22.74 -20.73 4.10
N SER A 185 22.80 -21.42 2.95
CA SER A 185 23.20 -20.83 1.68
C SER A 185 22.36 -21.42 0.55
N LEU A 186 22.11 -20.60 -0.48
CA LEU A 186 21.36 -21.00 -1.67
C LEU A 186 22.25 -20.85 -2.91
N PHE A 187 22.37 -21.94 -3.66
CA PHE A 187 23.08 -21.97 -4.92
C PHE A 187 22.12 -22.38 -6.04
N MET A 188 22.01 -21.56 -7.08
CA MET A 188 21.14 -21.81 -8.22
C MET A 188 21.92 -21.66 -9.52
N SER A 189 21.83 -22.67 -10.41
CA SER A 189 22.48 -22.62 -11.72
C SER A 189 21.57 -23.17 -12.83
N GLY A 190 21.69 -22.62 -14.04
CA GLY A 190 20.81 -22.95 -15.16
C GLY A 190 19.43 -22.31 -15.04
N THR A 191 18.38 -22.98 -15.49
CA THR A 191 16.98 -22.50 -15.50
C THR A 191 16.21 -22.90 -14.24
N THR A 192 16.86 -22.92 -13.08
CA THR A 192 16.23 -23.26 -11.80
C THR A 192 15.28 -22.19 -11.31
N ALA A 193 14.21 -22.59 -10.59
CA ALA A 193 13.23 -21.65 -10.05
C ALA A 193 12.74 -22.05 -8.66
N ILE A 194 12.48 -21.05 -7.81
CA ILE A 194 11.71 -21.19 -6.57
C ILE A 194 10.47 -20.29 -6.73
N ASN A 195 9.31 -20.93 -6.76
CA ASN A 195 8.03 -20.25 -6.99
C ASN A 195 7.19 -20.30 -5.72
N ASP A 196 6.80 -19.19 -5.15
CA ASP A 196 5.84 -19.13 -4.02
C ASP A 196 4.41 -19.44 -4.51
N LYS A 197 4.19 -20.67 -4.99
CA LYS A 197 2.89 -21.14 -5.49
C LYS A 197 2.14 -22.05 -4.52
N MET A 198 2.73 -22.34 -3.38
CA MET A 198 2.08 -23.12 -2.33
C MET A 198 2.11 -22.30 -1.02
N SER A 199 0.95 -21.80 -0.63
CA SER A 199 0.72 -21.68 0.80
C SER A 199 0.82 -23.10 1.37
N PRO A 200 1.57 -23.35 2.46
CA PRO A 200 1.43 -24.63 3.13
C PRO A 200 -0.07 -24.77 3.41
N PRO A 201 -0.72 -25.87 3.09
CA PRO A 201 -2.02 -26.13 3.64
C PRO A 201 -1.78 -26.09 5.15
N VAL A 202 -2.33 -25.07 5.79
CA VAL A 202 -2.60 -25.14 7.20
C VAL A 202 -3.68 -26.22 7.26
N THR A 203 -3.30 -27.47 7.39
CA THR A 203 -4.24 -28.45 7.90
C THR A 203 -4.51 -27.94 9.28
N ALA A 204 -5.65 -27.30 9.42
CA ALA A 204 -6.20 -26.99 10.69
C ALA A 204 -6.28 -28.32 11.45
N ALA A 205 -5.29 -28.60 12.29
CA ALA A 205 -5.32 -29.69 13.25
C ALA A 205 -5.85 -29.08 14.54
N ILE A 206 -6.74 -29.77 15.20
CA ILE A 206 -7.16 -29.37 16.53
C ILE A 206 -5.91 -29.42 17.43
N ASP A 207 -5.56 -28.30 18.05
CA ASP A 207 -4.46 -28.25 19.00
C ASP A 207 -4.87 -28.97 20.30
N HIS A 208 -5.95 -28.52 20.89
CA HIS A 208 -6.56 -29.08 22.10
C HIS A 208 -8.02 -28.69 22.23
N PHE A 209 -8.73 -29.26 23.17
CA PHE A 209 -10.07 -28.84 23.58
C PHE A 209 -10.05 -28.05 24.86
N GLU A 210 -10.89 -27.04 24.96
CA GLU A 210 -11.15 -26.30 26.19
C GLU A 210 -12.61 -26.41 26.61
N PHE A 211 -12.88 -26.44 27.91
CA PHE A 211 -14.22 -26.27 28.49
C PHE A 211 -14.25 -25.08 29.44
N ASP A 212 -15.31 -24.27 29.30
CA ASP A 212 -15.67 -23.31 30.35
C ASP A 212 -16.92 -23.80 31.07
N HIS A 213 -16.92 -23.74 32.38
CA HIS A 213 -18.04 -24.09 33.26
C HIS A 213 -18.03 -23.25 34.55
N SER A 214 -19.13 -23.24 35.31
CA SER A 214 -19.27 -22.42 36.53
C SER A 214 -18.26 -22.77 37.64
N GLY A 215 -17.75 -23.98 37.66
CA GLY A 215 -16.93 -24.53 38.74
C GLY A 215 -17.78 -25.20 39.85
N GLN A 216 -19.03 -24.76 39.99
CA GLN A 216 -19.99 -25.30 40.97
C GLN A 216 -21.36 -25.42 40.29
N ALA A 217 -21.86 -26.61 40.20
CA ALA A 217 -23.13 -26.96 39.56
C ALA A 217 -24.16 -27.45 40.61
N LEU A 218 -25.40 -27.55 40.20
CA LEU A 218 -26.48 -28.01 41.04
C LEU A 218 -26.96 -29.42 40.63
N THR A 219 -27.18 -30.28 41.64
CA THR A 219 -27.66 -31.65 41.39
C THR A 219 -29.09 -31.68 40.82
N CYS A 220 -29.85 -30.64 41.00
CA CYS A 220 -31.23 -30.54 40.50
C CYS A 220 -31.34 -29.78 39.14
N ASN A 221 -30.25 -29.15 38.69
CA ASN A 221 -30.24 -28.38 37.44
C ASN A 221 -29.06 -28.82 36.59
N PRO A 222 -29.24 -29.07 35.26
CA PRO A 222 -28.11 -29.33 34.38
C PRO A 222 -27.18 -28.16 34.32
N GLU A 223 -25.90 -28.43 34.38
CA GLU A 223 -24.83 -27.44 34.17
C GLU A 223 -24.60 -27.21 32.68
N THR A 224 -24.50 -25.97 32.27
CA THR A 224 -24.19 -25.59 30.89
C THR A 224 -22.69 -25.35 30.78
N LEU A 225 -22.04 -26.03 29.83
CA LEU A 225 -20.61 -25.90 29.55
C LEU A 225 -20.42 -25.42 28.11
N THR A 226 -19.41 -24.61 27.90
CA THR A 226 -18.96 -24.24 26.53
C THR A 226 -17.73 -25.06 26.18
N ILE A 227 -17.77 -25.83 25.09
CA ILE A 227 -16.60 -26.52 24.53
C ILE A 227 -16.04 -25.70 23.36
N ARG A 228 -14.70 -25.65 23.26
CA ARG A 228 -13.96 -25.05 22.13
C ARG A 228 -13.00 -26.08 21.56
N ALA A 229 -12.90 -26.08 20.23
CA ALA A 229 -11.83 -26.77 19.49
C ALA A 229 -10.80 -25.72 19.09
N CYS A 230 -9.63 -25.74 19.71
CA CYS A 230 -8.57 -24.75 19.52
C CYS A 230 -7.65 -25.15 18.38
N ALA A 231 -7.33 -24.23 17.46
CA ALA A 231 -6.40 -24.46 16.36
C ALA A 231 -4.94 -24.14 16.72
N ASN A 232 -4.69 -23.50 17.87
CA ASN A 232 -3.36 -23.17 18.37
C ASN A 232 -3.29 -23.27 19.91
N ALA A 233 -2.08 -23.26 20.46
CA ALA A 233 -1.83 -23.49 21.89
C ALA A 233 -2.43 -22.41 22.83
N SER A 234 -2.69 -21.21 22.34
CA SER A 234 -3.32 -20.13 23.12
C SER A 234 -4.83 -20.02 22.91
N CYS A 235 -5.41 -20.91 22.11
CA CYS A 235 -6.81 -20.86 21.68
C CYS A 235 -7.27 -19.50 21.10
N SER A 236 -6.32 -18.69 20.60
CA SER A 236 -6.63 -17.43 19.92
C SER A 236 -7.20 -17.65 18.52
N GLN A 237 -7.14 -18.86 18.00
CA GLN A 237 -7.76 -19.32 16.77
C GLN A 237 -8.54 -20.61 17.02
N LEU A 238 -9.78 -20.64 16.59
CA LEU A 238 -10.63 -21.82 16.67
C LEU A 238 -10.50 -22.68 15.39
N PHE A 239 -10.70 -23.99 15.58
CA PHE A 239 -10.86 -24.94 14.50
C PHE A 239 -12.32 -24.92 14.03
N THR A 240 -12.60 -24.29 12.92
CA THR A 240 -13.97 -23.98 12.46
C THR A 240 -14.61 -25.06 11.58
N ASP A 241 -13.82 -26.02 11.07
CA ASP A 241 -14.34 -27.14 10.29
C ASP A 241 -15.14 -28.10 11.18
N PRO A 242 -15.98 -28.99 10.59
CA PRO A 242 -16.76 -29.94 11.39
C PRO A 242 -15.91 -30.83 12.32
N VAL A 243 -16.30 -30.90 13.56
CA VAL A 243 -15.67 -31.69 14.63
C VAL A 243 -16.67 -32.71 15.17
N SER A 244 -16.20 -33.95 15.37
CA SER A 244 -16.85 -34.97 16.15
C SER A 244 -15.97 -35.31 17.35
N ALA A 245 -16.44 -35.10 18.58
CA ALA A 245 -15.66 -35.31 19.80
C ALA A 245 -16.35 -36.22 20.79
N VAL A 246 -15.62 -37.19 21.32
CA VAL A 246 -16.10 -38.14 22.32
C VAL A 246 -15.90 -37.54 23.72
N LEU A 247 -17.00 -37.40 24.45
CA LEU A 247 -17.07 -36.70 25.74
C LEU A 247 -16.88 -37.63 26.92
N THR A 248 -16.26 -37.15 27.98
CA THR A 248 -16.24 -37.70 29.32
C THR A 248 -16.95 -36.75 30.30
N PRO A 249 -17.66 -37.22 31.30
CA PRO A 249 -17.82 -38.63 31.77
C PRO A 249 -18.76 -39.44 30.84
N LEU A 250 -18.63 -40.74 30.95
CA LEU A 250 -19.60 -41.69 30.38
C LEU A 250 -20.97 -41.58 31.10
N LYS A 251 -22.04 -41.91 30.41
CA LYS A 251 -23.38 -41.97 31.00
C LYS A 251 -23.50 -43.02 32.07
N ASN A 252 -24.09 -42.65 33.23
CA ASN A 252 -24.38 -43.53 34.31
C ASN A 252 -25.80 -43.28 34.82
N GLY A 253 -26.75 -44.12 34.39
CA GLY A 253 -28.16 -43.94 34.69
C GLY A 253 -28.70 -42.65 34.06
N SER A 254 -29.24 -41.75 34.89
CA SER A 254 -29.71 -40.43 34.47
C SER A 254 -28.61 -39.37 34.43
N ASN A 255 -27.38 -39.69 34.95
CA ASN A 255 -26.27 -38.79 34.96
C ASN A 255 -25.45 -38.88 33.68
N GLY A 256 -24.99 -37.75 33.16
CA GLY A 256 -24.20 -37.66 31.95
C GLY A 256 -24.64 -36.44 31.09
N TRP A 257 -24.10 -36.36 29.92
CA TRP A 257 -24.39 -35.32 28.94
C TRP A 257 -25.85 -35.40 28.49
N ILE A 258 -26.51 -34.27 28.29
CA ILE A 258 -27.87 -34.25 27.78
C ILE A 258 -27.86 -34.39 26.26
N ALA A 259 -28.57 -35.37 25.73
CA ALA A 259 -28.70 -35.56 24.30
C ALA A 259 -29.58 -34.46 23.67
N ASP A 260 -29.11 -33.92 22.57
CA ASP A 260 -29.77 -32.89 21.79
C ASP A 260 -29.46 -33.07 20.27
N SER A 261 -29.59 -32.01 19.46
CA SER A 261 -29.26 -32.05 18.03
C SER A 261 -27.76 -32.22 17.75
N GLN A 262 -26.90 -31.93 18.71
CA GLN A 262 -25.43 -31.97 18.58
C GLN A 262 -24.82 -33.15 19.35
N VAL A 263 -25.45 -33.55 20.48
CA VAL A 263 -24.96 -34.62 21.35
C VAL A 263 -25.77 -35.89 21.13
N SER A 264 -25.09 -36.94 20.72
CA SER A 264 -25.69 -38.28 20.50
C SER A 264 -24.96 -39.34 21.37
N TYR A 265 -25.63 -40.42 21.63
CA TYR A 265 -25.14 -41.55 22.43
C TYR A 265 -24.95 -42.82 21.60
N ASN A 266 -23.81 -43.47 21.80
CA ASN A 266 -23.63 -44.86 21.42
C ASN A 266 -23.31 -45.67 22.71
N GLY A 267 -24.33 -46.43 23.21
CA GLY A 267 -24.24 -47.01 24.55
C GLY A 267 -24.15 -45.92 25.63
N ASN A 268 -23.09 -45.99 26.44
CA ASN A 268 -22.81 -44.98 27.47
C ASN A 268 -21.88 -43.84 27.01
N THR A 269 -21.42 -43.87 25.77
CA THR A 269 -20.48 -42.92 25.23
C THR A 269 -21.24 -41.77 24.53
N ALA A 270 -21.05 -40.55 24.98
CA ALA A 270 -21.55 -39.35 24.35
C ALA A 270 -20.58 -38.84 23.27
N THR A 271 -21.10 -38.44 22.13
CA THR A 271 -20.36 -37.78 21.05
C THR A 271 -21.04 -36.48 20.70
N VAL A 272 -20.28 -35.40 20.69
CA VAL A 272 -20.75 -34.08 20.19
C VAL A 272 -20.27 -33.84 18.79
N ASN A 273 -21.16 -33.32 17.91
CA ASN A 273 -20.84 -32.91 16.55
C ASN A 273 -21.15 -31.42 16.41
N PHE A 274 -20.13 -30.62 16.04
CA PHE A 274 -20.28 -29.18 15.88
C PHE A 274 -19.32 -28.62 14.83
N SER A 275 -19.57 -27.42 14.38
CA SER A 275 -18.72 -26.63 13.48
C SER A 275 -18.62 -25.19 14.00
N GLY A 276 -17.73 -24.37 13.41
CA GLY A 276 -17.53 -23.02 13.90
C GLY A 276 -16.65 -22.92 15.14
N GLY A 277 -16.08 -24.04 15.58
CA GLY A 277 -15.04 -24.10 16.62
C GLY A 277 -15.54 -24.06 18.07
N THR A 278 -16.81 -23.80 18.33
CA THR A 278 -17.39 -23.78 19.68
C THR A 278 -18.84 -24.20 19.68
N THR A 279 -19.28 -24.78 20.81
CA THR A 279 -20.70 -25.04 21.08
C THR A 279 -20.97 -25.15 22.56
N THR A 280 -22.26 -25.15 22.99
CA THR A 280 -22.68 -25.32 24.37
C THR A 280 -23.21 -26.74 24.61
N LEU A 281 -22.94 -27.29 25.77
CA LEU A 281 -23.31 -28.62 26.16
C LEU A 281 -24.00 -28.58 27.53
N GLN A 282 -24.88 -29.52 27.80
CA GLN A 282 -25.50 -29.65 29.13
C GLN A 282 -25.12 -30.97 29.78
N LEU A 283 -24.68 -30.87 31.04
CA LEU A 283 -24.26 -32.04 31.86
C LEU A 283 -25.14 -32.14 33.10
N ARG A 284 -25.73 -33.30 33.35
CA ARG A 284 -26.51 -33.61 34.54
C ARG A 284 -25.77 -34.55 35.48
N ASN A 285 -25.76 -34.20 36.77
CA ASN A 285 -25.36 -35.11 37.81
C ASN A 285 -26.25 -34.94 39.07
N ASN A 286 -27.04 -35.93 39.39
CA ASN A 286 -27.99 -35.90 40.54
C ASN A 286 -27.33 -36.23 41.89
N LEU A 287 -26.01 -36.37 41.93
CA LEU A 287 -25.23 -36.66 43.09
C LEU A 287 -24.34 -35.46 43.45
N ALA A 288 -24.32 -35.10 44.74
CA ALA A 288 -23.42 -34.02 45.23
C ALA A 288 -21.97 -34.54 45.30
N THR A 289 -21.38 -34.71 44.11
CA THR A 289 -20.02 -35.24 43.91
C THR A 289 -19.30 -34.42 42.85
N ALA A 290 -17.99 -34.47 42.86
CA ALA A 290 -17.16 -33.90 41.81
C ALA A 290 -17.04 -34.88 40.64
N ILE A 291 -17.11 -34.39 39.41
CA ILE A 291 -16.89 -35.12 38.17
C ILE A 291 -15.91 -34.41 37.27
N THR A 292 -15.10 -35.17 36.53
CA THR A 292 -14.13 -34.59 35.61
C THR A 292 -14.68 -34.66 34.19
N VAL A 293 -14.73 -33.50 33.51
CA VAL A 293 -15.14 -33.38 32.12
C VAL A 293 -13.93 -33.37 31.18
N GLY A 294 -14.13 -33.79 29.93
CA GLY A 294 -13.06 -33.84 28.96
C GLY A 294 -13.46 -34.43 27.61
N VAL A 295 -12.50 -34.49 26.71
CA VAL A 295 -12.59 -35.14 25.39
C VAL A 295 -11.60 -36.31 25.38
N SER A 296 -12.12 -37.51 25.13
CA SER A 296 -11.32 -38.74 25.09
C SER A 296 -10.86 -39.12 23.67
N GLY A 297 -11.43 -38.53 22.65
CA GLY A 297 -11.09 -38.72 21.23
C GLY A 297 -11.88 -37.79 20.32
N SER A 298 -11.35 -37.49 19.14
CA SER A 298 -12.05 -36.62 18.19
C SER A 298 -11.70 -36.96 16.71
N THR A 299 -12.54 -36.49 15.81
CA THR A 299 -12.32 -36.48 14.38
C THR A 299 -12.61 -35.04 13.86
N PRO A 300 -11.61 -34.29 13.33
CA PRO A 300 -10.18 -34.65 13.26
C PRO A 300 -9.55 -34.87 14.66
N SER A 301 -8.48 -35.65 14.70
CA SER A 301 -7.77 -35.90 15.97
C SER A 301 -6.99 -34.66 16.42
N THR A 302 -6.83 -34.50 17.73
CA THR A 302 -5.96 -33.47 18.28
C THR A 302 -4.48 -33.80 18.04
N LYS A 303 -3.62 -32.79 18.23
CA LYS A 303 -2.17 -33.01 18.30
C LYS A 303 -1.81 -34.12 19.29
N PRO A 304 -0.73 -34.88 19.02
CA PRO A 304 -0.24 -35.86 19.98
C PRO A 304 0.07 -35.20 21.33
N LEU A 305 -0.29 -35.90 22.42
CA LEU A 305 -0.12 -35.44 23.80
C LEU A 305 -0.95 -34.23 24.20
N SER A 306 -1.93 -33.87 23.41
CA SER A 306 -2.90 -32.85 23.77
C SER A 306 -3.76 -33.30 24.95
N THR A 307 -3.97 -32.41 25.91
CA THR A 307 -4.89 -32.61 27.05
C THR A 307 -6.03 -31.64 26.97
N THR A 308 -7.22 -32.06 27.41
CA THR A 308 -8.32 -31.11 27.60
C THR A 308 -7.97 -30.17 28.73
N LEU A 309 -8.18 -28.89 28.51
CA LEU A 309 -8.02 -27.84 29.52
C LEU A 309 -9.40 -27.27 29.86
N CYS A 310 -9.56 -26.82 31.09
CA CYS A 310 -10.84 -26.25 31.51
C CYS A 310 -10.62 -24.96 32.31
N ARG A 311 -11.64 -24.13 32.29
CA ARG A 311 -11.74 -22.95 33.13
C ARG A 311 -12.98 -23.10 34.02
N ALA A 312 -12.75 -23.16 35.35
CA ALA A 312 -13.80 -23.17 36.35
C ALA A 312 -14.08 -21.72 36.77
N GLY A 313 -15.22 -21.20 36.42
CA GLY A 313 -15.55 -19.82 36.66
C GLY A 313 -14.57 -18.85 35.98
N SER A 314 -14.02 -17.94 36.76
CA SER A 314 -12.98 -16.98 36.37
C SER A 314 -11.56 -17.47 36.62
N GLY A 315 -11.39 -18.75 37.01
CA GLY A 315 -10.09 -19.34 37.31
C GLY A 315 -9.16 -19.47 36.12
N ALA A 316 -7.89 -19.81 36.39
CA ALA A 316 -6.93 -20.05 35.33
C ALA A 316 -7.25 -21.31 34.52
N LEU A 317 -6.96 -21.30 33.24
CA LEU A 317 -7.09 -22.44 32.35
C LEU A 317 -6.09 -23.53 32.76
N SER A 318 -6.61 -24.72 33.11
CA SER A 318 -5.78 -25.87 33.52
C SER A 318 -6.51 -27.20 33.37
N ALA A 319 -5.77 -28.32 33.32
CA ALA A 319 -6.37 -29.64 33.33
C ALA A 319 -7.03 -29.97 34.72
N ALA A 320 -6.52 -29.40 35.83
CA ALA A 320 -7.11 -29.55 37.15
C ALA A 320 -8.49 -28.88 37.25
N ALA A 321 -8.71 -27.80 36.54
CA ALA A 321 -9.97 -27.10 36.52
C ALA A 321 -11.08 -27.88 35.77
N CYS A 322 -10.78 -28.99 35.10
CA CYS A 322 -11.80 -29.86 34.49
C CYS A 322 -12.66 -30.63 35.50
N THR A 323 -12.38 -30.50 36.78
CA THR A 323 -13.20 -31.10 37.86
C THR A 323 -14.30 -30.14 38.29
N LEU A 324 -15.54 -30.51 38.02
CA LEU A 324 -16.74 -29.75 38.33
C LEU A 324 -17.45 -30.36 39.56
N SER A 325 -17.72 -29.55 40.56
CA SER A 325 -18.39 -29.99 41.83
C SER A 325 -19.89 -29.69 41.73
N PHE A 326 -20.73 -30.68 42.11
CA PHE A 326 -22.17 -30.55 42.18
C PHE A 326 -22.61 -30.40 43.64
N ALA A 327 -23.50 -29.44 43.89
CA ALA A 327 -24.09 -29.16 45.21
C ALA A 327 -25.61 -29.32 45.18
N ASP A 328 -26.21 -29.67 46.34
CA ASP A 328 -27.67 -29.87 46.46
C ASP A 328 -28.46 -28.55 46.63
N SER A 329 -27.80 -27.42 46.77
CA SER A 329 -28.43 -26.09 46.91
C SER A 329 -27.55 -24.98 46.33
N GLY A 330 -28.20 -23.89 45.84
CA GLY A 330 -27.46 -22.72 45.29
C GLY A 330 -28.38 -21.65 44.76
N PHE A 331 -27.77 -20.62 44.13
CA PHE A 331 -28.50 -19.57 43.44
C PHE A 331 -28.42 -19.81 41.93
N LEU A 332 -29.54 -19.61 41.27
CA LEU A 332 -29.70 -19.55 39.81
C LEU A 332 -30.06 -18.14 39.41
N PHE A 333 -29.31 -17.51 38.56
CA PHE A 333 -29.61 -16.24 37.91
C PHE A 333 -28.86 -16.15 36.60
N ASN A 334 -29.36 -15.33 35.72
CA ASN A 334 -28.76 -15.00 34.44
C ASN A 334 -28.66 -13.47 34.31
N VAL A 335 -27.46 -12.96 34.13
CA VAL A 335 -27.17 -11.55 33.89
C VAL A 335 -27.03 -11.38 32.38
N PRO A 336 -28.01 -10.76 31.68
CA PRO A 336 -27.90 -10.61 30.27
C PRO A 336 -26.68 -9.76 29.86
N ASP A 337 -26.08 -10.08 28.71
CA ASP A 337 -25.06 -9.22 28.09
C ASP A 337 -25.65 -7.85 27.81
N THR A 338 -24.86 -6.78 28.05
CA THR A 338 -25.38 -5.42 28.04
C THR A 338 -24.41 -4.40 27.47
N LEU A 339 -24.90 -3.18 27.22
CA LEU A 339 -24.03 -2.03 27.00
C LEU A 339 -23.44 -1.56 28.33
N ALA A 340 -22.20 -1.09 28.29
CA ALA A 340 -21.51 -0.55 29.46
C ALA A 340 -22.35 0.57 30.10
N ASN A 341 -22.50 0.53 31.42
CA ASN A 341 -23.31 1.45 32.22
C ASN A 341 -24.83 1.33 32.05
N ARG A 342 -25.36 0.46 31.18
CA ARG A 342 -26.81 0.29 31.01
C ARG A 342 -27.36 -0.55 32.17
N PRO A 343 -28.31 -0.02 32.97
CA PRO A 343 -28.91 -0.74 34.08
C PRO A 343 -29.85 -1.83 33.56
N GLN A 344 -29.90 -2.97 34.26
CA GLN A 344 -30.82 -4.08 34.00
C GLN A 344 -31.29 -4.76 35.27
N ASP A 345 -32.51 -5.26 35.28
CA ASP A 345 -33.04 -6.02 36.41
C ASP A 345 -32.77 -7.53 36.20
N VAL A 346 -32.27 -8.18 37.23
CA VAL A 346 -31.90 -9.61 37.18
C VAL A 346 -32.67 -10.39 38.26
N VAL A 347 -33.39 -11.45 37.84
CA VAL A 347 -34.07 -12.35 38.77
C VAL A 347 -33.08 -13.38 39.32
N ILE A 348 -32.96 -13.48 40.62
CA ILE A 348 -32.18 -14.48 41.33
C ILE A 348 -33.11 -15.48 42.03
N SER A 349 -32.89 -16.78 41.88
CA SER A 349 -33.69 -17.85 42.48
C SER A 349 -32.83 -18.63 43.48
N ALA A 350 -33.26 -18.71 44.70
CA ALA A 350 -32.66 -19.60 45.72
C ALA A 350 -33.31 -20.99 45.60
N VAL A 351 -32.52 -21.99 45.26
CA VAL A 351 -33.01 -23.35 44.98
C VAL A 351 -32.26 -24.40 45.78
N LYS A 352 -32.97 -25.48 46.13
CA LYS A 352 -32.37 -26.69 46.69
C LYS A 352 -33.00 -27.91 45.99
N LYS A 353 -32.28 -29.04 46.01
CA LYS A 353 -32.76 -30.30 45.50
C LYS A 353 -33.83 -30.88 46.41
N ASP A 354 -34.94 -31.29 45.85
CA ASP A 354 -35.92 -32.16 46.51
C ASP A 354 -35.49 -33.61 46.37
N ASN A 355 -35.39 -34.31 47.52
CA ASN A 355 -34.86 -35.67 47.55
C ASN A 355 -35.81 -36.69 46.87
N ALA A 356 -37.12 -36.44 46.83
CA ALA A 356 -38.10 -37.35 46.25
C ALA A 356 -38.20 -37.17 44.71
N THR A 357 -38.27 -35.94 44.26
CA THR A 357 -38.45 -35.62 42.84
C THR A 357 -37.17 -35.35 42.06
N GLN A 358 -36.05 -35.17 42.77
CA GLN A 358 -34.79 -34.77 42.23
C GLN A 358 -34.82 -33.42 41.47
N GLN A 359 -35.83 -32.60 41.67
CA GLN A 359 -36.05 -31.31 41.04
C GLN A 359 -35.60 -30.16 41.96
N CYS A 360 -35.35 -29.01 41.39
CA CYS A 360 -35.09 -27.79 42.14
C CYS A 360 -36.42 -27.27 42.75
N VAL A 361 -36.43 -27.09 44.04
CA VAL A 361 -37.50 -26.44 44.79
C VAL A 361 -36.97 -25.17 45.48
N PRO A 362 -37.81 -24.25 45.96
CA PRO A 362 -37.38 -23.10 46.70
C PRO A 362 -36.49 -23.46 47.89
N GLY A 363 -35.32 -22.86 47.98
CA GLY A 363 -34.38 -23.06 49.08
C GLY A 363 -34.83 -22.37 50.33
N PHE A 364 -35.31 -21.15 50.18
CA PHE A 364 -35.90 -20.33 51.25
C PHE A 364 -36.78 -19.21 50.68
N THR A 365 -37.57 -18.57 51.56
CA THR A 365 -38.42 -17.41 51.24
C THR A 365 -38.20 -16.27 52.27
N GLY A 366 -38.79 -15.09 52.06
CA GLY A 366 -38.71 -13.95 52.94
C GLY A 366 -37.41 -13.13 52.76
N GLU A 367 -37.15 -12.25 53.70
CA GLU A 367 -35.96 -11.43 53.67
C GLU A 367 -34.71 -12.21 54.03
N ARG A 368 -33.66 -12.14 53.18
CA ARG A 368 -32.38 -12.82 53.36
C ARG A 368 -31.22 -11.91 52.97
N SER A 369 -30.17 -11.98 53.80
CA SER A 369 -28.88 -11.32 53.47
C SER A 369 -28.08 -12.21 52.54
N VAL A 370 -27.76 -11.68 51.36
CA VAL A 370 -26.93 -12.34 50.35
C VAL A 370 -25.70 -11.49 50.03
N GLY A 371 -24.54 -12.08 50.09
CA GLY A 371 -23.28 -11.43 49.73
C GLY A 371 -23.04 -11.48 48.22
N PHE A 372 -22.70 -10.34 47.60
CA PHE A 372 -22.38 -10.24 46.17
C PHE A 372 -20.97 -9.70 45.97
N TRP A 373 -20.30 -10.15 44.94
CA TRP A 373 -19.06 -9.57 44.42
C TRP A 373 -18.94 -9.78 42.94
N GLY A 374 -18.24 -8.80 42.27
CA GLY A 374 -17.86 -8.91 40.88
C GLY A 374 -16.50 -9.57 40.70
N THR A 375 -16.28 -10.21 39.56
CA THR A 375 -14.96 -10.70 39.15
C THR A 375 -14.65 -10.27 37.72
N TYR A 376 -13.46 -9.69 37.51
CA TYR A 376 -12.96 -9.37 36.18
C TYR A 376 -12.51 -10.66 35.50
N VAL A 377 -13.04 -10.95 34.33
CA VAL A 377 -12.70 -12.17 33.57
C VAL A 377 -11.81 -11.81 32.38
N THR A 378 -12.22 -10.82 31.60
CA THR A 378 -11.42 -10.28 30.49
C THR A 378 -11.68 -8.77 30.35
N PRO A 379 -10.72 -7.91 30.66
CA PRO A 379 -9.42 -8.22 31.24
C PRO A 379 -9.56 -8.85 32.61
N ASN A 380 -8.57 -9.65 33.06
CA ASN A 380 -8.60 -10.38 34.34
C ASN A 380 -8.24 -9.51 35.56
N ASP A 381 -7.84 -8.28 35.31
CA ASP A 381 -7.69 -7.22 36.31
C ASP A 381 -8.25 -5.89 35.74
N ASN A 382 -8.45 -4.92 36.57
CA ASN A 382 -8.96 -3.61 36.18
C ASN A 382 -8.11 -2.50 36.77
N SER A 383 -7.13 -2.04 36.01
CA SER A 383 -6.28 -0.90 36.36
C SER A 383 -7.06 0.43 36.46
N ALA A 384 -8.21 0.53 35.82
CA ALA A 384 -9.07 1.71 35.89
C ALA A 384 -9.97 1.76 37.12
N GLY A 385 -10.06 0.66 37.88
CA GLY A 385 -10.81 0.58 39.14
C GLY A 385 -12.35 0.61 39.00
N SER A 386 -12.90 0.36 37.79
CA SER A 386 -14.34 0.34 37.56
C SER A 386 -15.01 -0.80 38.33
N GLN A 387 -16.05 -0.52 39.08
CA GLN A 387 -16.77 -1.49 39.89
C GLN A 387 -18.22 -1.67 39.45
N MET A 388 -18.79 -2.85 39.68
CA MET A 388 -20.22 -3.12 39.44
C MET A 388 -21.08 -2.38 40.47
N ALA A 389 -22.35 -2.16 40.15
CA ALA A 389 -23.34 -1.66 41.07
C ALA A 389 -24.65 -2.44 40.94
N ILE A 390 -25.33 -2.62 42.06
CA ILE A 390 -26.68 -3.18 42.19
C ILE A 390 -27.51 -2.20 43.02
N ASP A 391 -28.63 -1.74 42.50
CA ASP A 391 -29.51 -0.77 43.11
C ASP A 391 -28.79 0.48 43.68
N GLY A 392 -27.86 0.97 42.90
CA GLY A 392 -27.01 2.15 43.24
C GLY A 392 -25.88 1.82 44.22
N LYS A 393 -25.86 0.64 44.86
CA LYS A 393 -24.81 0.21 45.78
C LYS A 393 -23.64 -0.39 45.02
N THR A 394 -22.44 0.11 45.31
CA THR A 394 -21.21 -0.41 44.70
C THR A 394 -20.95 -1.82 45.22
N ILE A 395 -20.68 -2.75 44.30
CA ILE A 395 -20.36 -4.14 44.57
C ILE A 395 -18.85 -4.32 44.43
N SER A 396 -18.21 -4.80 45.52
CA SER A 396 -16.79 -5.10 45.52
C SER A 396 -16.44 -6.01 44.34
N THR A 397 -15.45 -5.59 43.54
CA THR A 397 -15.07 -6.31 42.32
C THR A 397 -13.58 -6.61 42.35
N TYR A 398 -13.20 -7.83 42.00
CA TYR A 398 -11.87 -8.37 42.19
C TYR A 398 -11.30 -8.99 40.91
N ALA A 399 -9.98 -9.09 40.86
CA ALA A 399 -9.31 -9.90 39.86
C ALA A 399 -9.65 -11.41 40.04
N ALA A 400 -9.59 -12.17 38.98
CA ALA A 400 -10.01 -13.59 38.96
C ALA A 400 -9.20 -14.49 39.89
N ASN A 401 -8.01 -14.08 40.31
CA ASN A 401 -7.11 -14.85 41.16
C ASN A 401 -7.30 -14.60 42.68
N VAL A 402 -8.26 -13.79 43.09
CA VAL A 402 -8.53 -13.53 44.51
C VAL A 402 -9.27 -14.71 45.15
N VAL A 403 -8.61 -15.40 46.08
CA VAL A 403 -9.08 -16.66 46.62
C VAL A 403 -10.26 -16.50 47.59
N SER A 404 -10.36 -15.37 48.30
CA SER A 404 -11.43 -15.14 49.27
C SER A 404 -11.94 -13.70 49.19
N PRO A 405 -12.71 -13.35 48.16
CA PRO A 405 -13.21 -12.00 47.98
C PRO A 405 -14.21 -11.64 49.07
N ALA A 406 -14.10 -10.43 49.63
CA ALA A 406 -15.07 -9.89 50.57
C ALA A 406 -16.35 -9.55 49.82
N ALA A 407 -17.49 -10.06 50.22
CA ALA A 407 -18.78 -9.82 49.60
C ALA A 407 -19.42 -8.53 50.11
N THR A 408 -20.07 -7.81 49.21
CA THR A 408 -21.00 -6.72 49.54
C THR A 408 -22.37 -7.29 49.87
N THR A 409 -22.85 -7.15 51.08
CA THR A 409 -24.14 -7.72 51.52
C THR A 409 -25.32 -6.86 51.05
N LEU A 410 -26.30 -7.50 50.45
CA LEU A 410 -27.62 -6.93 50.14
C LEU A 410 -28.71 -7.76 50.82
N ASN A 411 -29.72 -7.12 51.35
CA ASN A 411 -30.92 -7.77 51.85
C ASN A 411 -31.97 -7.87 50.74
N LEU A 412 -32.35 -9.09 50.41
CA LEU A 412 -33.27 -9.41 49.32
C LEU A 412 -34.50 -10.08 49.88
N THR A 413 -35.69 -9.70 49.40
CA THR A 413 -36.94 -10.39 49.74
C THR A 413 -37.26 -11.43 48.69
N PHE A 414 -37.22 -12.70 49.08
CA PHE A 414 -37.55 -13.84 48.21
C PHE A 414 -39.04 -14.17 48.33
N ASP A 415 -39.73 -14.30 47.23
CA ASP A 415 -41.13 -14.65 47.16
C ASP A 415 -41.42 -16.12 47.54
N GLY A 416 -42.69 -16.56 47.48
CA GLY A 416 -43.12 -17.95 47.77
C GLY A 416 -42.51 -18.97 46.80
N GLN A 417 -41.88 -18.54 45.69
CA GLN A 417 -41.19 -19.38 44.71
C GLN A 417 -39.69 -19.33 44.86
N GLY A 418 -39.18 -18.67 45.91
CA GLY A 418 -37.75 -18.50 46.14
C GLY A 418 -37.07 -17.54 45.21
N LYS A 419 -37.78 -16.55 44.62
CA LYS A 419 -37.25 -15.57 43.67
C LYS A 419 -37.17 -14.18 44.27
N ALA A 420 -36.09 -13.47 43.99
CA ALA A 420 -35.91 -12.07 44.27
C ALA A 420 -35.39 -11.35 43.01
N THR A 421 -35.47 -10.03 42.98
CA THR A 421 -34.97 -9.21 41.87
C THR A 421 -33.82 -8.31 42.32
N LEU A 422 -32.67 -8.47 41.69
CA LEU A 422 -31.57 -7.52 41.74
C LEU A 422 -31.88 -6.35 40.80
N LYS A 423 -32.08 -5.16 41.37
CA LYS A 423 -32.48 -3.97 40.65
C LYS A 423 -31.26 -3.27 40.05
N SER A 424 -31.38 -2.72 38.85
CA SER A 424 -30.40 -1.84 38.23
C SER A 424 -28.96 -2.38 38.28
N VAL A 425 -28.78 -3.68 37.98
CA VAL A 425 -27.44 -4.28 37.84
C VAL A 425 -26.72 -3.59 36.67
N ARG A 426 -25.54 -3.01 36.94
CA ARG A 426 -24.76 -2.34 35.90
C ARG A 426 -23.26 -2.45 36.13
N TYR A 427 -22.50 -2.43 35.06
CA TYR A 427 -21.05 -2.26 35.03
C TYR A 427 -20.69 -1.10 34.10
N PRO A 428 -19.99 -0.05 34.58
CA PRO A 428 -19.81 1.18 33.82
C PRO A 428 -18.72 1.08 32.73
N ASP A 429 -18.00 0.00 32.64
CA ASP A 429 -16.87 -0.21 31.76
C ASP A 429 -17.11 -1.41 30.83
N ALA A 430 -16.15 -1.67 29.93
CA ALA A 430 -16.22 -2.78 28.99
C ALA A 430 -15.42 -3.99 29.49
N GLY A 431 -15.92 -5.17 29.18
CA GLY A 431 -15.24 -6.43 29.55
C GLY A 431 -16.21 -7.59 29.71
N GLN A 432 -15.64 -8.78 29.84
CA GLN A 432 -16.38 -9.94 30.29
C GLN A 432 -16.28 -10.01 31.82
N MET A 433 -17.41 -10.02 32.50
CA MET A 433 -17.55 -9.90 33.93
C MET A 433 -18.29 -11.10 34.50
N ARG A 434 -18.05 -11.43 35.76
CA ARG A 434 -18.83 -12.42 36.48
C ARG A 434 -19.45 -11.77 37.71
N LEU A 435 -20.74 -11.94 37.89
CA LEU A 435 -21.43 -11.65 39.16
C LEU A 435 -21.52 -12.92 39.98
N ASN A 436 -21.11 -12.84 41.23
CA ASN A 436 -21.13 -13.94 42.17
C ASN A 436 -22.08 -13.62 43.35
N ALA A 437 -22.74 -14.64 43.87
CA ALA A 437 -23.64 -14.58 45.00
C ALA A 437 -23.32 -15.67 46.03
N ARG A 438 -23.43 -15.38 47.32
CA ARG A 438 -23.25 -16.32 48.43
C ARG A 438 -24.18 -16.00 49.60
N HIS A 439 -24.76 -17.06 50.17
CA HIS A 439 -25.47 -17.01 51.42
C HIS A 439 -24.88 -18.12 52.35
N ASP A 440 -24.42 -17.69 53.52
CA ASP A 440 -23.82 -18.59 54.53
C ASP A 440 -24.85 -18.91 55.64
N GLY A 441 -25.85 -19.53 55.39
CA GLY A 441 -26.98 -19.92 56.28
C GLY A 441 -26.88 -19.50 57.71
N SER A 442 -27.91 -18.79 58.20
CA SER A 442 -28.01 -18.36 59.58
C SER A 442 -29.48 -18.45 60.06
N GLY A 443 -29.71 -18.59 61.38
CA GLY A 443 -31.05 -18.72 61.91
C GLY A 443 -31.78 -19.97 61.38
N ASP A 444 -32.92 -19.80 60.78
CA ASP A 444 -33.74 -20.83 60.16
C ASP A 444 -33.13 -21.49 58.93
N THR A 445 -32.07 -20.87 58.37
CA THR A 445 -31.28 -21.41 57.25
C THR A 445 -29.90 -21.94 57.70
N ALA A 446 -29.67 -22.11 59.02
CA ALA A 446 -28.38 -22.54 59.49
C ALA A 446 -27.96 -23.89 58.84
N GLY A 447 -26.74 -23.92 58.35
CA GLY A 447 -26.16 -25.04 57.58
C GLY A 447 -26.50 -25.07 56.09
N LEU A 448 -27.29 -24.13 55.58
CA LEU A 448 -27.61 -24.02 54.15
C LEU A 448 -26.62 -23.03 53.46
N VAL A 449 -25.52 -23.50 52.96
CA VAL A 449 -24.62 -22.68 52.16
C VAL A 449 -25.02 -22.73 50.71
N MET A 450 -25.33 -21.56 50.16
CA MET A 450 -25.75 -21.42 48.78
C MET A 450 -24.78 -20.50 48.01
N THR A 451 -24.32 -20.92 46.85
CA THR A 451 -23.51 -20.12 45.97
C THR A 451 -24.12 -20.10 44.57
N GLY A 452 -23.78 -19.06 43.80
CA GLY A 452 -24.18 -18.96 42.41
C GLY A 452 -23.33 -17.92 41.70
N SER A 453 -23.18 -18.04 40.41
CA SER A 453 -22.49 -17.05 39.61
C SER A 453 -22.98 -17.07 38.19
N ASP A 454 -22.85 -15.95 37.51
CA ASP A 454 -23.13 -15.86 36.07
C ASP A 454 -22.15 -14.93 35.37
N LEU A 455 -21.88 -15.23 34.11
CA LEU A 455 -20.93 -14.59 33.28
C LEU A 455 -21.68 -13.72 32.25
N PHE A 456 -21.27 -12.45 32.10
CA PHE A 456 -21.88 -11.55 31.13
C PHE A 456 -20.85 -10.64 30.46
N VAL A 457 -21.19 -10.14 29.27
CA VAL A 457 -20.38 -9.16 28.56
C VAL A 457 -20.98 -7.77 28.71
N SER A 458 -20.12 -6.83 29.09
CA SER A 458 -20.40 -5.39 29.06
C SER A 458 -19.60 -4.78 27.91
N ARG A 459 -20.26 -4.11 26.95
CA ARG A 459 -19.63 -3.58 25.75
C ARG A 459 -19.90 -2.11 25.56
N PRO A 460 -18.99 -1.36 24.88
CA PRO A 460 -19.24 0.04 24.56
C PRO A 460 -20.41 0.20 23.60
N VAL A 461 -21.07 1.34 23.62
CA VAL A 461 -22.12 1.71 22.65
C VAL A 461 -21.52 2.01 21.27
N GLY A 462 -20.28 2.49 21.23
CA GLY A 462 -19.56 2.84 20.02
C GLY A 462 -18.22 3.49 20.29
N LEU A 463 -17.57 3.94 19.23
CA LEU A 463 -16.33 4.70 19.30
C LEU A 463 -16.62 6.19 19.06
N CYS A 464 -15.91 7.07 19.75
CA CYS A 464 -15.86 8.51 19.52
C CYS A 464 -14.49 8.87 18.93
N ILE A 465 -14.48 9.58 17.78
CA ILE A 465 -13.26 10.00 17.09
C ILE A 465 -13.20 11.51 17.08
N THR A 466 -12.26 12.08 17.81
CA THR A 466 -12.06 13.53 17.88
C THR A 466 -10.66 13.90 17.40
N PRO A 467 -10.55 14.83 16.44
CA PRO A 467 -9.26 15.33 16.01
C PRO A 467 -8.56 16.11 17.11
N THR A 468 -7.25 15.90 17.26
CA THR A 468 -6.42 16.75 18.14
C THR A 468 -6.17 18.12 17.51
N GLN A 469 -6.11 18.18 16.18
CA GLN A 469 -5.92 19.38 15.37
C GLN A 469 -6.49 19.15 13.97
N GLY A 470 -6.63 20.20 13.18
CA GLY A 470 -7.00 20.11 11.76
C GLY A 470 -8.48 19.84 11.50
N ALA A 471 -9.35 19.92 12.51
CA ALA A 471 -10.79 19.87 12.29
C ALA A 471 -11.24 21.09 11.46
N CYS A 472 -12.07 20.88 10.47
CA CYS A 472 -12.61 21.94 9.63
C CYS A 472 -14.07 21.67 9.25
N ALA A 473 -14.99 22.32 9.92
CA ALA A 473 -16.42 22.12 9.72
C ALA A 473 -16.90 22.52 8.30
N ALA A 474 -16.22 23.48 7.65
CA ALA A 474 -16.53 23.90 6.26
C ALA A 474 -16.39 22.74 5.28
N GLY A 475 -15.39 21.88 5.48
CA GLY A 475 -15.19 20.69 4.64
C GLY A 475 -14.82 20.98 3.19
N ASP A 476 -14.23 22.13 2.89
CA ASP A 476 -13.95 22.60 1.54
C ASP A 476 -12.56 23.28 1.40
N ILE A 477 -12.34 23.97 0.30
CA ILE A 477 -11.10 24.68 0.00
C ILE A 477 -10.77 25.83 0.98
N THR A 478 -11.75 26.32 1.73
CA THR A 478 -11.55 27.41 2.72
C THR A 478 -10.91 26.90 4.01
N CYS A 479 -10.84 25.58 4.20
CA CYS A 479 -10.13 24.98 5.31
C CYS A 479 -8.66 25.42 5.33
N PRO A 480 -8.11 25.77 6.51
CA PRO A 480 -6.68 26.05 6.64
C PRO A 480 -5.82 24.85 6.22
N VAL A 481 -4.60 25.11 5.78
CA VAL A 481 -3.64 24.02 5.55
C VAL A 481 -3.35 23.34 6.89
N PHE A 482 -3.53 22.04 6.93
CA PHE A 482 -3.31 21.23 8.14
C PHE A 482 -1.97 20.49 8.07
N LYS A 483 -1.78 19.65 7.04
CA LYS A 483 -0.60 18.81 6.86
C LYS A 483 -0.27 18.63 5.38
N ARG A 484 0.98 18.32 5.10
CA ARG A 484 1.35 17.78 3.78
C ARG A 484 1.00 16.30 3.71
N THR A 485 0.74 15.82 2.50
CA THR A 485 0.45 14.40 2.24
C THR A 485 1.63 13.52 2.66
N GLY A 486 1.36 12.55 3.54
CA GLY A 486 2.36 11.68 4.16
C GLY A 486 2.93 12.20 5.50
N ASP A 487 2.62 13.41 5.92
CA ASP A 487 2.96 13.88 7.27
C ASP A 487 2.07 13.22 8.32
N SER A 488 2.66 12.92 9.48
CA SER A 488 1.95 12.30 10.59
C SER A 488 1.07 13.31 11.34
N PHE A 489 -0.12 12.85 11.72
CA PHE A 489 -1.05 13.52 12.65
C PHE A 489 -1.70 12.49 13.57
N SER A 490 -2.35 12.95 14.62
CA SER A 490 -2.99 12.07 15.60
C SER A 490 -4.49 12.36 15.72
N LEU A 491 -5.24 11.30 16.01
CA LEU A 491 -6.64 11.38 16.40
C LEU A 491 -6.82 10.82 17.80
N ASN A 492 -7.75 11.36 18.56
CA ASN A 492 -8.22 10.76 19.80
C ASN A 492 -9.37 9.81 19.49
N ILE A 493 -9.25 8.56 19.90
CA ILE A 493 -10.29 7.56 19.76
C ILE A 493 -10.61 7.00 21.15
N GLN A 494 -11.88 7.07 21.56
CA GLN A 494 -12.37 6.58 22.83
C GLN A 494 -13.56 5.67 22.62
N ALA A 495 -13.66 4.60 23.40
CA ALA A 495 -14.84 3.76 23.43
C ALA A 495 -15.79 4.28 24.53
N MET A 496 -17.06 4.43 24.19
CA MET A 496 -18.05 5.16 24.99
C MET A 496 -19.08 4.22 25.61
N ALA A 497 -19.45 4.49 26.86
CA ALA A 497 -20.51 3.79 27.56
C ALA A 497 -21.89 4.34 27.18
N TRP A 498 -22.92 3.56 27.44
CA TRP A 498 -24.32 3.97 27.26
C TRP A 498 -24.73 5.09 28.26
N GLN A 499 -25.47 6.04 27.80
CA GLN A 499 -26.08 7.10 28.58
C GLN A 499 -27.61 7.05 28.55
N SER A 500 -28.19 6.96 27.36
CA SER A 500 -29.62 6.81 27.14
C SER A 500 -29.92 6.13 25.80
N ASP A 501 -31.13 5.59 25.62
CA ASP A 501 -31.55 4.99 24.34
C ASP A 501 -31.87 6.05 23.25
N SER A 502 -32.01 7.35 23.63
CA SER A 502 -32.24 8.48 22.73
C SER A 502 -30.99 9.31 22.47
N ASP A 503 -29.82 8.84 22.87
CA ASP A 503 -28.55 9.53 22.67
C ASP A 503 -28.14 9.50 21.20
N GLY A 504 -28.11 10.67 20.57
CA GLY A 504 -27.72 10.85 19.17
C GLY A 504 -26.24 11.23 18.96
N ASP A 505 -25.53 11.59 20.06
CA ASP A 505 -24.12 11.99 20.02
C ASP A 505 -23.34 11.39 21.18
N ILE A 506 -22.85 10.18 20.98
CA ILE A 506 -22.08 9.44 22.00
C ILE A 506 -20.77 10.12 22.40
N CYS A 507 -20.31 11.13 21.66
CA CYS A 507 -19.09 11.88 21.99
C CYS A 507 -19.31 12.94 23.08
N THR A 508 -20.56 13.27 23.39
CA THR A 508 -20.89 14.36 24.32
C THR A 508 -21.67 13.81 25.53
N GLY A 509 -21.08 13.90 26.72
CA GLY A 509 -21.73 13.53 27.98
C GLY A 509 -21.65 12.07 28.37
N ASN A 510 -21.32 11.16 27.49
CA ASN A 510 -21.17 9.74 27.82
C ASN A 510 -19.90 9.47 28.64
N GLY A 511 -19.98 8.48 29.53
CA GLY A 511 -18.79 7.92 30.17
C GLY A 511 -17.92 7.15 29.18
N THR A 512 -16.65 7.04 29.47
CA THR A 512 -15.73 6.22 28.69
C THR A 512 -15.65 4.80 29.22
N THR A 513 -15.13 3.86 28.41
CA THR A 513 -14.89 2.48 28.82
C THR A 513 -13.38 2.17 28.79
N PRO A 514 -12.64 2.51 29.86
CA PRO A 514 -11.19 2.42 29.94
C PRO A 514 -10.61 1.04 29.68
N ASN A 515 -11.35 -0.03 29.99
CA ASN A 515 -10.92 -1.41 29.82
C ASN A 515 -11.24 -2.00 28.42
N PHE A 516 -11.79 -1.18 27.52
CA PHE A 516 -12.08 -1.66 26.16
C PHE A 516 -10.78 -2.00 25.41
N VAL A 517 -10.70 -3.24 24.92
CA VAL A 517 -9.59 -3.74 24.10
C VAL A 517 -10.16 -4.41 22.86
N LEU A 518 -9.73 -3.96 21.68
CA LEU A 518 -10.14 -4.59 20.42
C LEU A 518 -9.05 -4.38 19.36
N SER A 519 -8.56 -5.46 18.80
CA SER A 519 -7.57 -5.42 17.73
C SER A 519 -8.22 -5.29 16.34
N ASP A 520 -7.39 -4.98 15.36
CA ASP A 520 -7.77 -5.00 13.94
C ASP A 520 -8.90 -4.04 13.53
N ILE A 521 -9.08 -2.93 14.25
CA ILE A 521 -10.02 -1.88 13.85
C ILE A 521 -9.51 -1.24 12.56
N ALA A 522 -10.23 -1.43 11.47
CA ALA A 522 -9.85 -0.90 10.16
C ALA A 522 -10.01 0.62 10.11
N LEU A 523 -9.02 1.29 9.52
CA LEU A 523 -9.01 2.72 9.31
C LEU A 523 -9.09 3.02 7.82
N THR A 524 -10.09 3.80 7.43
CA THR A 524 -10.30 4.26 6.06
C THR A 524 -10.55 5.76 6.04
N SER A 525 -10.43 6.39 4.88
CA SER A 525 -10.84 7.77 4.69
C SER A 525 -12.07 7.88 3.79
N GLU A 526 -12.87 8.90 4.05
CA GLU A 526 -13.95 9.34 3.18
C GLU A 526 -13.59 10.73 2.66
N LEU A 527 -13.57 10.90 1.33
CA LEU A 527 -13.28 12.19 0.72
C LEU A 527 -14.46 13.14 0.92
N VAL A 528 -14.18 14.32 1.45
CA VAL A 528 -15.14 15.43 1.58
C VAL A 528 -14.98 16.41 0.42
N ALA A 529 -13.73 16.78 0.09
CA ALA A 529 -13.37 17.65 -1.03
C ALA A 529 -11.95 17.37 -1.52
N PRO A 530 -11.69 17.56 -2.85
CA PRO A 530 -12.58 18.06 -3.92
C PRO A 530 -13.61 17.02 -4.35
N GLN A 531 -14.73 17.49 -4.89
CA GLN A 531 -15.73 16.58 -5.46
C GLN A 531 -15.18 15.83 -6.69
N GLY A 532 -15.59 14.56 -6.85
CA GLY A 532 -15.10 13.73 -7.95
C GLY A 532 -13.63 13.29 -7.84
N GLY A 533 -13.00 13.54 -6.70
CA GLY A 533 -11.67 13.05 -6.38
C GLY A 533 -11.68 11.61 -5.86
N VAL A 534 -10.53 11.16 -5.35
CA VAL A 534 -10.32 9.82 -4.79
C VAL A 534 -10.13 9.86 -3.28
N ALA A 535 -10.55 8.81 -2.58
CA ALA A 535 -10.27 8.66 -1.16
C ALA A 535 -8.76 8.49 -0.93
N ALA A 536 -8.26 9.03 0.19
CA ALA A 536 -6.89 8.85 0.60
C ALA A 536 -6.70 7.47 1.25
N GLN A 537 -5.54 6.88 1.03
CA GLN A 537 -5.14 5.74 1.84
C GLN A 537 -4.68 6.23 3.21
N VAL A 538 -5.20 5.60 4.25
CA VAL A 538 -4.77 5.84 5.64
C VAL A 538 -3.63 4.90 5.98
N THR A 539 -2.59 5.41 6.62
CA THR A 539 -1.50 4.59 7.13
C THR A 539 -1.30 4.87 8.63
N PRO A 540 -1.34 3.84 9.50
CA PRO A 540 -1.63 2.43 9.20
C PRO A 540 -3.10 2.19 8.81
N THR A 541 -3.38 1.12 8.07
CA THR A 541 -4.75 0.76 7.66
C THR A 541 -5.60 0.16 8.78
N LYS A 542 -4.98 -0.16 9.90
CA LYS A 542 -5.61 -0.73 11.09
C LYS A 542 -4.91 -0.22 12.35
N TYR A 543 -5.64 -0.20 13.45
CA TYR A 543 -5.07 0.01 14.77
C TYR A 543 -5.70 -0.95 15.79
N SER A 544 -5.03 -1.15 16.92
CA SER A 544 -5.56 -1.88 18.05
C SER A 544 -5.87 -0.91 19.18
N HIS A 545 -7.13 -0.91 19.63
CA HIS A 545 -7.55 -0.17 20.82
C HIS A 545 -7.09 -0.94 22.06
N VAL A 546 -6.38 -0.26 22.92
CA VAL A 546 -5.84 -0.84 24.17
C VAL A 546 -6.45 -0.18 25.38
N ALA A 547 -6.49 -0.91 26.50
CA ALA A 547 -6.92 -0.33 27.76
C ALA A 547 -6.03 0.85 28.14
N ALA A 548 -6.63 1.97 28.49
CA ALA A 548 -5.94 3.22 28.79
C ALA A 548 -6.74 4.07 29.78
N SER A 549 -6.07 4.97 30.49
CA SER A 549 -6.72 5.96 31.34
C SER A 549 -7.78 6.75 30.55
N ALA A 550 -8.99 6.83 31.05
CA ALA A 550 -10.14 7.41 30.37
C ALA A 550 -10.45 6.78 29.00
N GLY A 551 -9.94 5.58 28.70
CA GLY A 551 -10.15 4.90 27.42
C GLY A 551 -9.52 5.59 26.21
N LEU A 552 -8.60 6.55 26.40
CA LEU A 552 -8.05 7.38 25.35
C LEU A 552 -6.92 6.69 24.61
N ASN A 553 -7.13 6.42 23.31
CA ASN A 553 -6.11 5.97 22.38
C ASN A 553 -5.82 7.08 21.37
N THR A 554 -4.54 7.29 21.06
CA THR A 554 -4.10 8.38 20.17
C THR A 554 -3.21 7.83 19.06
N PRO A 555 -3.77 7.07 18.10
CA PRO A 555 -2.99 6.54 16.98
C PRO A 555 -2.44 7.68 16.10
N ALA A 556 -1.19 7.50 15.67
CA ALA A 556 -0.55 8.35 14.69
C ALA A 556 -0.87 7.85 13.29
N LEU A 557 -1.40 8.72 12.44
CA LEU A 557 -1.89 8.43 11.10
C LEU A 557 -1.21 9.32 10.07
N SER A 558 -1.24 8.91 8.81
CA SER A 558 -0.93 9.77 7.66
C SER A 558 -1.88 9.49 6.51
N LEU A 559 -2.07 10.49 5.64
CA LEU A 559 -2.86 10.38 4.42
C LEU A 559 -1.98 10.66 3.20
N ASN A 560 -2.19 9.90 2.14
CA ASN A 560 -1.38 9.98 0.92
C ASN A 560 -1.99 10.86 -0.18
N GLU A 561 -3.11 11.53 0.07
CA GLU A 561 -3.84 12.28 -0.95
C GLU A 561 -4.21 13.69 -0.46
N VAL A 562 -4.27 14.64 -1.40
CA VAL A 562 -4.68 16.04 -1.20
C VAL A 562 -6.18 16.12 -0.96
N GLY A 563 -6.61 17.05 -0.10
CA GLY A 563 -8.03 17.29 0.11
C GLY A 563 -8.44 17.46 1.56
N VAL A 564 -9.75 17.39 1.77
CA VAL A 564 -10.39 17.33 3.08
C VAL A 564 -11.07 15.97 3.22
N PHE A 565 -10.82 15.29 4.35
CA PHE A 565 -11.25 13.91 4.55
C PHE A 565 -11.93 13.74 5.91
N ARG A 566 -12.77 12.71 6.03
CA ARG A 566 -13.18 12.13 7.30
C ARG A 566 -12.42 10.81 7.49
N ILE A 567 -12.04 10.51 8.71
CA ILE A 567 -11.45 9.21 9.07
C ILE A 567 -12.54 8.35 9.67
N LYS A 568 -12.67 7.14 9.14
CA LYS A 568 -13.62 6.14 9.59
C LYS A 568 -12.89 4.98 10.25
N ALA A 569 -13.24 4.68 11.50
CA ALA A 569 -12.80 3.50 12.21
C ALA A 569 -13.91 2.45 12.14
N THR A 570 -13.60 1.28 11.61
CA THR A 570 -14.55 0.18 11.45
C THR A 570 -14.06 -1.03 12.24
N PRO A 571 -14.65 -1.30 13.41
CA PRO A 571 -14.38 -2.49 14.19
C PRO A 571 -14.69 -3.77 13.39
N PRO A 572 -13.99 -4.89 13.66
CA PRO A 572 -14.29 -6.17 13.03
C PRO A 572 -15.74 -6.61 13.30
N VAL A 573 -16.37 -7.15 12.26
CA VAL A 573 -17.74 -7.70 12.39
C VAL A 573 -17.67 -9.03 13.13
N ALA A 574 -18.63 -9.25 14.03
CA ALA A 574 -18.76 -10.50 14.74
C ALA A 574 -19.15 -11.65 13.79
N THR A 575 -18.40 -12.74 13.85
CA THR A 575 -18.65 -13.96 13.05
C THR A 575 -18.90 -15.20 13.95
N SER A 576 -18.85 -15.02 15.27
CA SER A 576 -19.03 -16.08 16.28
C SER A 576 -20.23 -15.80 17.17
N PRO A 577 -20.69 -16.77 17.94
CA PRO A 577 -21.76 -16.55 18.91
C PRO A 577 -21.47 -15.44 19.89
N GLU A 578 -22.50 -14.71 20.30
CA GLU A 578 -22.46 -13.68 21.33
C GLU A 578 -21.84 -14.21 22.63
N GLY A 579 -21.09 -13.39 23.35
CA GLY A 579 -20.38 -13.78 24.56
C GLY A 579 -19.08 -14.56 24.37
N SER A 580 -18.73 -14.93 23.12
CA SER A 580 -17.49 -15.67 22.85
C SER A 580 -16.24 -14.80 22.99
N THR A 581 -15.25 -15.24 23.77
CA THR A 581 -13.95 -14.56 23.96
C THR A 581 -12.98 -14.76 22.78
N VAL A 582 -13.29 -15.65 21.85
CA VAL A 582 -12.42 -16.10 20.76
C VAL A 582 -13.00 -15.76 19.38
N SER A 583 -13.93 -14.83 19.33
CA SER A 583 -14.61 -14.44 18.09
C SER A 583 -13.96 -13.23 17.44
N THR A 584 -14.23 -13.03 16.17
CA THR A 584 -14.15 -11.72 15.57
C THR A 584 -15.19 -10.79 16.20
N GLY A 585 -14.92 -9.49 16.24
CA GLY A 585 -15.74 -8.56 17.00
C GLY A 585 -15.37 -8.55 18.51
N TYR A 586 -16.21 -7.90 19.29
CA TYR A 586 -16.02 -7.77 20.74
C TYR A 586 -16.86 -8.82 21.45
N PHE A 587 -16.27 -9.94 21.85
CA PHE A 587 -16.97 -11.10 22.43
C PHE A 587 -18.19 -11.57 21.60
N GLY A 588 -18.07 -11.59 20.28
CA GLY A 588 -19.16 -11.94 19.40
C GLY A 588 -20.14 -10.81 19.08
N TYR A 589 -19.88 -9.61 19.59
CA TYR A 589 -20.67 -8.42 19.26
C TYR A 589 -19.94 -7.54 18.25
N THR A 590 -20.71 -6.98 17.33
CA THR A 590 -20.22 -5.95 16.41
C THR A 590 -20.34 -4.58 17.08
N ILE A 591 -19.22 -3.90 17.28
CA ILE A 591 -19.22 -2.50 17.72
C ILE A 591 -19.46 -1.62 16.48
N PRO A 592 -20.36 -0.62 16.54
CA PRO A 592 -20.66 0.24 15.40
C PRO A 592 -19.41 1.00 14.89
N PRO A 593 -19.29 1.23 13.56
CA PRO A 593 -18.25 2.07 13.01
C PRO A 593 -18.45 3.53 13.42
N ALA A 594 -17.35 4.27 13.55
CA ALA A 594 -17.34 5.69 13.87
C ALA A 594 -16.63 6.50 12.78
N THR A 595 -17.04 7.74 12.58
CA THR A 595 -16.47 8.63 11.58
C THR A 595 -16.15 9.99 12.25
N SER A 596 -14.97 10.55 11.96
CA SER A 596 -14.57 11.86 12.47
C SER A 596 -15.33 13.00 11.80
N VAL A 597 -15.25 14.19 12.36
CA VAL A 597 -15.54 15.43 11.64
C VAL A 597 -14.55 15.60 10.48
N PRO A 598 -14.84 16.46 9.46
CA PRO A 598 -13.90 16.73 8.39
C PRO A 598 -12.55 17.24 8.91
N LEU A 599 -11.48 16.72 8.33
CA LEU A 599 -10.08 17.00 8.63
C LEU A 599 -9.37 17.53 7.39
N GLY A 600 -8.51 18.46 7.55
CA GLY A 600 -7.68 18.97 6.48
C GLY A 600 -7.65 20.48 6.48
N ARG A 601 -7.03 21.08 5.53
CA ARG A 601 -6.70 20.67 4.15
C ARG A 601 -5.33 19.99 4.13
N PHE A 602 -5.26 18.84 3.45
CA PHE A 602 -3.98 18.22 3.14
C PHE A 602 -3.50 18.78 1.81
N VAL A 603 -2.21 19.12 1.72
CA VAL A 603 -1.57 19.71 0.55
C VAL A 603 -0.42 18.81 0.05
N PRO A 604 0.08 18.97 -1.19
CA PRO A 604 1.16 18.12 -1.69
C PRO A 604 2.40 18.15 -0.79
N TRP A 605 3.16 17.08 -0.80
CA TRP A 605 4.46 17.01 -0.15
C TRP A 605 5.50 17.85 -0.89
N ASP A 606 5.60 17.63 -2.20
CA ASP A 606 6.46 18.39 -3.13
C ASP A 606 5.89 18.38 -4.55
N PHE A 607 6.63 19.03 -5.45
CA PHE A 607 6.38 18.97 -6.89
C PHE A 607 7.60 18.38 -7.59
N ASN A 608 7.40 17.61 -8.66
CA ASN A 608 8.45 17.03 -9.46
C ASN A 608 8.26 17.32 -10.94
N MET A 609 9.26 17.89 -11.59
CA MET A 609 9.26 18.07 -13.04
C MET A 609 9.70 16.77 -13.70
N THR A 610 8.78 16.11 -14.39
CA THR A 610 9.04 14.87 -15.15
C THR A 610 9.50 15.11 -16.56
N SER A 611 9.15 16.27 -17.13
CA SER A 611 9.62 16.72 -18.44
C SER A 611 9.71 18.24 -18.48
N GLY A 612 10.76 18.75 -19.10
CA GLY A 612 10.95 20.18 -19.29
C GLY A 612 11.86 20.44 -20.49
N ILE A 613 11.27 20.82 -21.64
CA ILE A 613 11.97 20.95 -22.91
C ILE A 613 11.72 22.33 -23.50
N VAL A 614 12.80 22.98 -23.94
CA VAL A 614 12.78 24.19 -24.75
C VAL A 614 13.22 23.84 -26.15
N THR A 615 12.47 24.29 -27.14
CA THR A 615 12.80 24.14 -28.57
C THR A 615 13.08 25.52 -29.11
N PRO A 616 14.35 25.93 -29.21
CA PRO A 616 14.71 27.21 -29.83
C PRO A 616 14.16 27.30 -31.27
N ALA A 617 13.85 28.49 -31.73
CA ALA A 617 13.26 28.71 -33.05
C ALA A 617 14.22 28.32 -34.20
N CYS A 618 15.54 28.41 -33.96
CA CYS A 618 16.57 28.28 -34.98
C CYS A 618 17.67 27.27 -34.56
N GLY A 619 17.26 26.04 -34.20
CA GLY A 619 18.24 25.04 -33.78
C GLY A 619 18.84 25.35 -32.39
N GLY A 620 20.05 25.95 -32.34
CA GLY A 620 20.74 26.31 -31.10
C GLY A 620 20.47 27.76 -30.64
N PHE A 621 19.70 28.54 -31.36
CA PHE A 621 19.43 29.94 -31.04
C PHE A 621 18.01 30.38 -31.32
N SER A 622 17.62 31.51 -30.76
CA SER A 622 16.43 32.25 -31.15
C SER A 622 16.78 33.74 -31.23
N TYR A 623 16.12 34.50 -32.11
CA TYR A 623 16.19 35.94 -32.00
C TYR A 623 15.36 36.43 -30.83
N MET A 624 15.81 37.49 -30.15
CA MET A 624 15.00 38.16 -29.13
C MET A 624 13.66 38.60 -29.75
N SER A 625 12.58 38.37 -29.02
CA SER A 625 11.18 38.52 -29.42
C SER A 625 10.66 37.50 -30.47
N GLN A 626 11.50 36.58 -30.95
CA GLN A 626 11.07 35.45 -31.75
C GLN A 626 10.37 34.38 -30.89
N PRO A 627 9.20 33.88 -31.29
CA PRO A 627 8.53 32.78 -30.59
C PRO A 627 9.34 31.50 -30.66
N PHE A 628 9.46 30.78 -29.53
CA PHE A 628 10.08 29.45 -29.41
C PHE A 628 9.27 28.56 -28.51
N GLY A 629 9.39 27.25 -28.70
CA GLY A 629 8.56 26.25 -28.01
C GLY A 629 9.03 25.95 -26.59
N VAL A 630 8.08 25.80 -25.68
CA VAL A 630 8.36 25.29 -24.32
C VAL A 630 7.28 24.27 -23.95
N GLN A 631 7.72 23.15 -23.39
CA GLN A 631 6.84 22.13 -22.84
C GLN A 631 7.36 21.72 -21.46
N THR A 632 6.50 21.76 -20.45
CA THR A 632 6.81 21.28 -19.11
C THR A 632 5.69 20.41 -18.57
N VAL A 633 6.07 19.38 -17.82
CA VAL A 633 5.16 18.50 -17.10
C VAL A 633 5.65 18.39 -15.65
N VAL A 634 4.77 18.70 -14.72
CA VAL A 634 5.04 18.72 -13.28
C VAL A 634 4.00 17.89 -12.56
N GLU A 635 4.42 17.06 -11.61
CA GLU A 635 3.57 16.27 -10.76
C GLU A 635 3.56 16.82 -9.33
N ALA A 636 2.37 16.99 -8.77
CA ALA A 636 2.18 17.21 -7.35
C ALA A 636 2.20 15.85 -6.64
N ARG A 637 3.12 15.65 -5.67
CA ARG A 637 3.37 14.33 -5.09
C ARG A 637 3.16 14.30 -3.59
N ASN A 638 2.86 13.11 -3.10
CA ASN A 638 2.92 12.79 -1.69
C ASN A 638 4.36 12.45 -1.25
N LYS A 639 4.55 12.19 0.04
CA LYS A 639 5.86 11.90 0.64
C LYS A 639 6.53 10.65 0.04
N GLU A 640 5.74 9.68 -0.39
CA GLU A 640 6.19 8.45 -1.02
C GLU A 640 6.53 8.63 -2.51
N GLY A 641 6.34 9.84 -3.05
CA GLY A 641 6.63 10.18 -4.45
C GLY A 641 5.51 9.86 -5.44
N SER A 642 4.34 9.42 -4.97
CA SER A 642 3.18 9.16 -5.84
C SER A 642 2.42 10.45 -6.14
N VAL A 643 1.79 10.51 -7.32
CA VAL A 643 0.97 11.66 -7.75
C VAL A 643 -0.29 11.78 -6.90
N THR A 644 -0.55 12.97 -6.39
CA THR A 644 -1.77 13.30 -5.64
C THR A 644 -2.88 13.71 -6.61
N ARG A 645 -3.80 12.79 -6.88
CA ARG A 645 -4.83 12.96 -7.93
C ARG A 645 -5.90 14.01 -7.59
N ASN A 646 -6.09 14.28 -6.31
CA ASN A 646 -7.00 15.32 -5.85
C ASN A 646 -6.40 16.73 -5.96
N TYR A 647 -5.16 16.88 -6.38
CA TYR A 647 -4.58 18.18 -6.71
C TYR A 647 -5.11 18.66 -8.07
N ARG A 648 -6.34 19.17 -8.03
CA ARG A 648 -7.16 19.58 -9.19
C ARG A 648 -8.09 20.72 -8.81
N ASP A 649 -8.67 21.37 -9.79
CA ASP A 649 -9.64 22.45 -9.61
C ASP A 649 -9.13 23.52 -8.60
N ALA A 650 -9.94 23.92 -7.66
CA ALA A 650 -9.56 24.89 -6.62
C ALA A 650 -8.44 24.41 -5.67
N PHE A 651 -8.20 23.10 -5.59
CA PHE A 651 -7.11 22.53 -4.79
C PHE A 651 -5.75 22.58 -5.50
N ALA A 652 -5.72 22.81 -6.83
CA ALA A 652 -4.50 22.95 -7.59
C ALA A 652 -4.07 24.42 -7.69
N ARG A 653 -3.35 24.92 -6.70
CA ARG A 653 -2.91 26.32 -6.59
C ARG A 653 -1.52 26.59 -7.14
N GLY A 654 -0.83 25.55 -7.63
CA GLY A 654 0.53 25.64 -8.15
C GLY A 654 0.62 26.50 -9.41
N ALA A 655 1.31 27.63 -9.31
CA ALA A 655 1.67 28.45 -10.46
C ALA A 655 3.00 27.98 -11.04
N LEU A 656 2.99 27.65 -12.35
CA LEU A 656 4.18 27.30 -13.11
C LEU A 656 4.75 28.56 -13.75
N THR A 657 5.95 28.97 -13.36
CA THR A 657 6.60 30.21 -13.82
C THR A 657 7.93 29.90 -14.48
N LEU A 658 8.09 30.32 -15.75
CA LEU A 658 9.38 30.24 -16.43
C LEU A 658 10.32 31.30 -15.87
N VAL A 659 11.60 30.92 -15.73
CA VAL A 659 12.68 31.83 -15.32
C VAL A 659 13.83 31.75 -16.31
N ALA A 660 14.61 32.84 -16.41
CA ALA A 660 15.73 32.95 -17.34
C ALA A 660 16.97 33.59 -16.71
N ALA A 661 18.13 33.04 -17.04
CA ALA A 661 19.45 33.58 -16.68
C ALA A 661 20.44 33.36 -17.82
N ASN A 662 21.51 34.18 -17.88
CA ASN A 662 22.61 34.00 -18.84
C ASN A 662 23.88 33.56 -18.09
N ASN A 663 24.31 32.31 -18.26
CA ASN A 663 25.54 31.75 -17.67
C ASN A 663 25.69 31.99 -16.16
N GLN A 664 24.57 31.94 -15.41
CA GLN A 664 24.62 32.13 -13.96
C GLN A 664 25.31 33.44 -13.55
N ASP A 665 25.10 34.50 -14.27
CA ASP A 665 25.70 35.83 -14.02
C ASP A 665 25.06 36.59 -12.84
N GLY A 666 24.03 36.00 -12.21
CA GLY A 666 23.30 36.60 -11.09
C GLY A 666 22.27 37.66 -11.51
N VAL A 667 22.03 37.83 -12.80
CA VAL A 667 21.04 38.76 -13.32
C VAL A 667 19.78 38.02 -13.71
N ASP A 668 18.72 38.24 -12.96
CA ASP A 668 17.41 37.64 -13.26
C ASP A 668 16.77 38.30 -14.49
N ARG A 669 16.58 37.50 -15.53
CA ARG A 669 15.97 37.92 -16.80
C ARG A 669 14.57 37.36 -17.01
N SER A 670 13.96 36.79 -15.95
CA SER A 670 12.66 36.10 -16.04
C SER A 670 11.55 37.03 -16.53
N SER A 671 11.60 38.32 -16.19
CA SER A 671 10.64 39.33 -16.63
C SER A 671 10.63 39.55 -18.15
N ARG A 672 11.67 39.08 -18.86
CA ARG A 672 11.75 39.14 -20.33
C ARG A 672 11.02 37.98 -21.03
N LEU A 673 10.56 36.96 -20.29
CA LEU A 673 9.78 35.85 -20.85
C LEU A 673 8.29 36.21 -20.86
N VAL A 674 7.63 35.95 -21.95
CA VAL A 674 6.16 36.03 -22.03
C VAL A 674 5.59 34.83 -21.29
N PRO A 675 4.69 35.04 -20.29
CA PRO A 675 4.12 33.95 -19.52
C PRO A 675 3.33 32.97 -20.40
N LEU A 676 3.43 31.68 -20.06
CA LEU A 676 2.59 30.62 -20.64
C LEU A 676 1.51 30.21 -19.66
N ALA A 677 0.32 29.93 -20.18
CA ALA A 677 -0.75 29.36 -19.37
C ALA A 677 -0.38 27.93 -18.94
N ALA A 678 -0.75 27.59 -17.70
CA ALA A 678 -0.61 26.27 -17.15
C ALA A 678 -1.98 25.69 -16.82
N SER A 679 -2.12 24.37 -16.91
CA SER A 679 -3.33 23.65 -16.46
C SER A 679 -2.94 22.48 -15.58
N TRP A 680 -3.76 22.22 -14.57
CA TRP A 680 -3.62 21.08 -13.66
C TRP A 680 -4.76 20.10 -13.88
N THR A 681 -4.42 18.83 -13.99
CA THR A 681 -5.39 17.75 -14.08
C THR A 681 -4.90 16.58 -13.25
N GLU A 682 -5.66 16.17 -12.24
CA GLU A 682 -5.36 15.03 -11.38
C GLU A 682 -3.89 14.95 -10.93
N GLY A 683 -3.40 16.05 -10.35
CA GLY A 683 -2.04 16.15 -9.83
C GLY A 683 -0.96 16.42 -10.87
N THR A 684 -1.31 16.50 -12.16
CA THR A 684 -0.36 16.76 -13.23
C THR A 684 -0.56 18.15 -13.79
N GLY A 685 0.44 19.01 -13.65
CA GLY A 685 0.51 20.35 -14.22
C GLY A 685 1.21 20.33 -15.57
N LYS A 686 0.59 20.90 -16.57
CA LYS A 686 1.15 21.01 -17.92
C LYS A 686 1.21 22.46 -18.36
N GLN A 687 2.31 22.81 -19.00
CA GLN A 687 2.50 24.08 -19.67
C GLN A 687 3.11 23.80 -21.03
N SER A 688 2.42 24.13 -22.10
CA SER A 688 2.87 23.88 -23.47
C SER A 688 2.45 25.01 -24.36
N GLY A 689 3.38 25.53 -25.16
CA GLY A 689 3.11 26.60 -26.06
C GLY A 689 4.36 27.29 -26.58
N GLN A 690 4.18 28.45 -27.14
CA GLN A 690 5.26 29.32 -27.59
C GLN A 690 5.40 30.50 -26.64
N THR A 691 6.59 30.73 -26.13
CA THR A 691 7.00 31.93 -25.43
C THR A 691 7.98 32.73 -26.30
N ARG A 692 8.33 33.93 -25.87
CA ARG A 692 9.39 34.71 -26.47
C ARG A 692 10.21 35.41 -25.40
N PHE A 693 11.48 35.59 -25.68
CA PHE A 693 12.39 36.34 -24.83
C PHE A 693 12.42 37.79 -25.37
N MET A 694 11.74 38.70 -24.68
CA MET A 694 11.53 40.09 -25.15
C MET A 694 12.83 40.87 -25.20
N ARG A 695 12.92 41.82 -26.12
CA ARG A 695 13.96 42.85 -26.12
C ARG A 695 13.77 43.79 -24.92
N LEU A 696 14.86 44.34 -24.39
CA LEU A 696 14.78 45.25 -23.24
C LEU A 696 13.87 46.47 -23.52
N ARG A 697 13.89 46.96 -24.72
CA ARG A 697 13.03 48.12 -25.13
C ARG A 697 11.52 47.81 -25.11
N GLU A 698 11.12 46.57 -25.25
CA GLU A 698 9.72 46.19 -25.08
C GLU A 698 9.25 46.36 -23.64
N LEU A 699 10.16 46.23 -22.67
CA LEU A 699 9.92 46.47 -21.24
C LEU A 699 10.20 47.94 -20.85
N THR A 700 11.22 48.54 -21.49
CA THR A 700 11.67 49.90 -21.21
C THR A 700 11.85 50.62 -22.53
N PRO A 701 10.79 51.29 -23.05
CA PRO A 701 10.82 51.92 -24.39
C PRO A 701 11.85 53.02 -24.61
N SER A 702 12.40 53.59 -23.53
CA SER A 702 13.50 54.55 -23.58
C SER A 702 14.87 53.96 -23.98
N LEU A 703 15.02 52.66 -23.92
CA LEU A 703 16.23 51.94 -24.34
C LEU A 703 16.17 51.75 -25.86
N THR A 704 16.96 52.52 -26.61
CA THR A 704 16.95 52.50 -28.09
C THR A 704 18.12 51.72 -28.68
N ALA A 705 19.17 51.45 -27.90
CA ALA A 705 20.34 50.73 -28.41
C ALA A 705 20.07 49.25 -28.63
N PRO A 706 20.66 48.63 -29.68
CA PRO A 706 20.67 47.19 -29.81
C PRO A 706 21.37 46.51 -28.62
N GLU A 707 20.96 45.28 -28.30
CA GLU A 707 21.54 44.52 -27.21
C GLU A 707 22.58 43.52 -27.71
N GLU A 708 23.65 43.35 -26.91
CA GLU A 708 24.61 42.28 -27.12
C GLU A 708 23.95 40.90 -27.00
N PRO A 709 24.48 39.85 -27.66
CA PRO A 709 23.95 38.50 -27.57
C PRO A 709 24.01 37.97 -26.14
N LEU A 710 23.05 37.12 -25.79
CA LEU A 710 23.10 36.29 -24.61
C LEU A 710 23.53 34.87 -25.02
N PRO A 711 24.85 34.56 -24.98
CA PRO A 711 25.36 33.33 -25.61
C PRO A 711 25.02 32.06 -24.85
N LEU A 712 24.66 32.15 -23.56
CA LEU A 712 24.40 31.01 -22.69
C LEU A 712 23.09 31.23 -21.94
N LEU A 713 22.02 31.56 -22.66
CA LEU A 713 20.71 31.76 -22.07
C LEU A 713 20.14 30.42 -21.64
N ARG A 714 19.83 30.31 -20.34
CA ARG A 714 19.22 29.14 -19.69
C ARG A 714 17.81 29.48 -19.27
N LEU A 715 16.89 28.54 -19.44
CA LEU A 715 15.55 28.65 -18.93
C LEU A 715 15.35 27.63 -17.82
N GLY A 716 14.52 27.96 -16.85
CA GLY A 716 14.11 27.09 -15.76
C GLY A 716 12.64 27.22 -15.44
N LEU A 717 12.13 26.29 -14.66
CA LEU A 717 10.76 26.29 -14.14
C LEU A 717 10.80 26.47 -12.62
N ARG A 718 9.99 27.39 -12.13
CA ARG A 718 9.68 27.57 -10.70
C ARG A 718 8.22 27.25 -10.48
N VAL A 719 7.92 26.56 -9.38
CA VAL A 719 6.55 26.27 -8.93
C VAL A 719 6.31 26.99 -7.61
N THR A 720 5.19 27.65 -7.47
CA THR A 720 4.75 28.32 -6.23
C THR A 720 3.26 28.09 -6.05
N ASP A 721 2.83 27.55 -4.90
CA ASP A 721 1.40 27.34 -4.60
C ASP A 721 0.85 28.29 -3.52
N GLY A 722 1.71 29.05 -2.85
CA GLY A 722 1.33 30.00 -1.80
C GLY A 722 0.80 29.37 -0.50
N GLU A 723 0.82 28.03 -0.39
CA GLU A 723 0.24 27.27 0.73
C GLU A 723 1.27 26.50 1.54
N THR A 724 2.27 26.00 0.86
CA THR A 724 3.36 25.24 1.47
C THR A 724 4.53 26.17 1.80
N PRO A 725 5.33 25.86 2.83
CA PRO A 725 6.58 26.60 3.07
C PRO A 725 7.47 26.55 1.83
N GLU A 726 8.21 27.61 1.57
CA GLU A 726 9.08 27.74 0.37
C GLU A 726 10.04 26.57 0.12
N THR A 727 10.29 25.75 1.10
CA THR A 727 11.16 24.57 1.01
C THR A 727 10.52 23.36 0.33
N SER A 728 9.22 23.35 0.13
CA SER A 728 8.45 22.18 -0.37
C SER A 728 8.13 22.24 -1.86
N PHE A 729 8.77 23.13 -2.59
CA PHE A 729 8.48 23.31 -4.01
C PHE A 729 9.13 22.26 -4.89
N LEU A 730 9.40 22.60 -6.13
CA LEU A 730 9.94 21.72 -7.16
C LEU A 730 11.20 20.99 -6.66
N SER A 731 11.15 19.66 -6.66
CA SER A 731 12.27 18.82 -6.23
C SER A 731 13.42 18.89 -7.25
N GLY A 732 14.65 18.69 -6.78
CA GLY A 732 15.84 18.68 -7.63
C GLY A 732 16.14 20.03 -8.30
N ARG A 733 15.82 21.13 -7.64
CA ARG A 733 16.17 22.49 -8.10
C ARG A 733 17.67 22.62 -8.27
N ASN A 734 18.10 23.21 -9.38
CA ASN A 734 19.50 23.35 -9.77
C ASN A 734 19.81 24.70 -10.48
N MET A 735 18.85 25.64 -10.44
CA MET A 735 19.00 26.95 -11.04
C MET A 735 18.47 28.04 -10.10
N ASN A 736 19.15 29.17 -10.06
CA ASN A 736 18.66 30.40 -9.47
C ASN A 736 19.13 31.60 -10.32
N PRO A 737 18.20 32.28 -11.02
CA PRO A 737 18.56 33.41 -11.87
C PRO A 737 19.25 34.58 -11.15
N SER A 738 18.95 34.77 -9.86
CA SER A 738 19.42 35.88 -9.05
C SER A 738 20.75 35.59 -8.31
N VAL A 739 21.38 34.45 -8.57
CA VAL A 739 22.65 34.06 -7.92
C VAL A 739 23.76 33.99 -8.97
N SER A 740 24.87 34.68 -8.69
CA SER A 740 26.09 34.56 -9.48
C SER A 740 26.79 33.24 -9.20
N GLY A 741 27.17 32.50 -10.25
CA GLY A 741 27.70 31.15 -10.14
C GLY A 741 26.65 30.06 -9.89
N THR A 742 27.10 28.88 -9.49
CA THR A 742 26.24 27.73 -9.27
C THR A 742 25.48 27.86 -7.96
N CYS A 743 24.17 27.78 -7.99
CA CYS A 743 23.36 27.72 -6.79
C CYS A 743 23.55 26.38 -6.06
N GLN A 744 23.33 26.37 -4.74
CA GLN A 744 23.39 25.17 -3.92
C GLN A 744 21.99 24.54 -3.80
N SER A 745 21.90 23.26 -4.19
CA SER A 745 20.64 22.50 -4.08
C SER A 745 20.17 22.44 -2.61
N GLY A 746 18.88 22.66 -2.39
CA GLY A 746 18.29 22.70 -1.04
C GLY A 746 18.56 23.97 -0.23
N VAL A 747 19.43 24.88 -0.69
CA VAL A 747 19.79 26.10 0.03
C VAL A 747 19.25 27.33 -0.70
N ASN A 748 19.73 27.60 -1.92
CA ASN A 748 19.37 28.81 -2.64
C ASN A 748 18.95 28.59 -4.10
N CYS A 749 18.84 27.33 -4.58
CA CYS A 749 18.25 27.07 -5.88
C CYS A 749 16.73 27.24 -5.82
N THR A 750 16.17 28.05 -6.72
CA THR A 750 14.74 28.42 -6.74
C THR A 750 13.96 27.78 -7.89
N ALA A 751 14.65 27.27 -8.91
CA ALA A 751 14.07 26.71 -10.12
C ALA A 751 14.79 25.43 -10.55
N LYS A 752 14.16 24.66 -11.40
CA LYS A 752 14.77 23.53 -12.11
C LYS A 752 15.02 23.91 -13.58
N GLN A 753 16.25 23.74 -14.03
CA GLN A 753 16.64 24.04 -15.40
C GLN A 753 15.91 23.13 -16.37
N LEU A 754 15.47 23.71 -17.50
CA LEU A 754 14.85 23.00 -18.62
C LEU A 754 15.93 22.49 -19.57
N SER A 755 15.65 21.39 -20.24
CA SER A 755 16.55 20.86 -21.27
C SER A 755 16.37 21.62 -22.59
N ILE A 756 17.47 21.87 -23.26
CA ILE A 756 17.53 22.50 -24.59
C ILE A 756 18.29 21.55 -25.53
N PRO A 757 17.67 20.49 -26.05
CA PRO A 757 18.35 19.39 -26.76
C PRO A 757 19.12 19.82 -28.02
N LYS A 758 18.72 20.92 -28.61
CA LYS A 758 19.40 21.52 -29.81
C LYS A 758 20.44 22.57 -29.44
N GLY A 759 20.57 22.90 -28.14
CA GLY A 759 21.55 23.83 -27.62
C GLY A 759 22.82 23.14 -27.15
N SER A 760 23.82 23.90 -26.71
CA SER A 760 25.00 23.36 -26.03
C SER A 760 24.82 23.49 -24.52
N ASP A 761 25.00 22.39 -23.77
CA ASP A 761 24.91 22.36 -22.30
C ASP A 761 23.57 22.90 -21.74
N ASP A 762 22.45 22.54 -22.39
CA ASP A 762 21.11 23.03 -22.06
C ASP A 762 21.03 24.57 -22.05
N THR A 763 21.73 25.22 -23.00
CA THR A 763 21.66 26.66 -23.25
C THR A 763 21.31 26.96 -24.69
N MET A 764 20.79 28.14 -24.94
CA MET A 764 20.59 28.65 -26.27
C MET A 764 21.14 30.05 -26.37
N ILE A 765 21.45 30.49 -27.61
CA ILE A 765 21.85 31.87 -27.87
C ILE A 765 20.59 32.72 -28.13
N ALA A 766 20.53 33.89 -27.51
CA ALA A 766 19.54 34.91 -27.85
C ALA A 766 20.22 36.08 -28.58
N TYR A 767 19.90 36.24 -29.87
CA TYR A 767 20.43 37.32 -30.68
C TYR A 767 19.47 38.50 -30.81
N TYR A 768 20.01 39.72 -30.73
CA TYR A 768 19.26 40.91 -31.19
C TYR A 768 19.38 40.96 -32.70
N GLY A 769 18.31 40.64 -33.43
CA GLY A 769 18.33 40.50 -34.88
C GLY A 769 17.74 41.71 -35.62
N ARG A 770 18.16 41.92 -36.87
CA ARG A 770 17.47 42.77 -37.83
C ARG A 770 17.51 42.16 -39.23
N LEU A 771 16.57 42.56 -40.07
CA LEU A 771 16.64 42.35 -41.53
C LEU A 771 17.22 43.56 -42.18
N LEU A 772 18.24 43.40 -43.04
CA LEU A 772 18.79 44.46 -43.87
C LEU A 772 18.35 44.29 -45.32
N ALA A 773 17.64 45.28 -45.83
CA ALA A 773 17.41 45.43 -47.25
C ALA A 773 18.55 46.22 -47.92
N SER A 774 18.79 45.97 -49.18
CA SER A 774 19.92 46.59 -49.89
C SER A 774 19.51 47.39 -51.07
N THR A 775 20.36 48.33 -51.47
CA THR A 775 20.29 49.08 -52.70
C THR A 775 21.35 48.61 -53.67
N ARG A 776 20.99 48.34 -54.94
CA ARG A 776 21.95 47.95 -55.93
C ARG A 776 21.60 48.57 -57.30
N GLN A 777 22.63 48.79 -58.07
CA GLN A 777 22.54 49.29 -59.45
C GLN A 777 22.93 48.15 -60.39
N GLY A 778 22.19 48.05 -61.52
CA GLY A 778 22.44 47.12 -62.62
C GLY A 778 22.07 47.74 -63.93
N VAL A 779 22.38 47.05 -65.02
CA VAL A 779 21.96 47.44 -66.38
C VAL A 779 20.49 47.14 -66.61
N ASP A 780 19.82 47.95 -67.42
CA ASP A 780 18.37 47.81 -67.62
C ASP A 780 17.97 46.58 -68.45
N SER A 781 18.89 45.96 -69.15
CA SER A 781 18.72 44.79 -70.02
C SER A 781 19.04 43.47 -69.29
N ALA A 782 19.46 43.49 -68.04
CA ALA A 782 19.76 42.31 -67.30
C ALA A 782 18.94 42.21 -65.95
N PRO A 783 18.67 41.03 -65.50
CA PRO A 783 18.00 40.86 -64.20
C PRO A 783 18.86 41.41 -63.07
N LEU A 784 18.25 42.00 -62.02
CA LEU A 784 18.93 42.50 -60.85
C LEU A 784 18.49 41.74 -59.62
N ALA A 785 19.46 41.25 -58.84
CA ALA A 785 19.20 40.55 -57.57
C ALA A 785 19.78 41.36 -56.43
N LEU A 786 18.94 41.71 -55.46
CA LEU A 786 19.31 42.51 -54.30
C LEU A 786 19.38 41.56 -53.06
N PRO A 787 20.53 41.51 -52.38
CA PRO A 787 20.60 40.69 -51.17
C PRO A 787 19.72 41.28 -50.08
N LEU A 788 18.99 40.41 -49.43
CA LEU A 788 18.31 40.61 -48.14
C LEU A 788 19.08 39.82 -47.11
N GLN A 789 19.50 40.46 -46.03
CA GLN A 789 20.41 39.83 -45.08
C GLN A 789 19.86 39.90 -43.67
N VAL A 790 19.80 38.76 -42.97
CA VAL A 790 19.51 38.71 -41.56
C VAL A 790 20.81 38.95 -40.78
N GLN A 791 20.79 39.93 -39.92
CA GLN A 791 21.94 40.31 -39.12
C GLN A 791 21.62 40.25 -37.65
N TYR A 792 22.68 40.07 -36.81
CA TYR A 792 22.61 40.21 -35.38
C TYR A 792 23.66 41.25 -34.93
N PHE A 793 23.39 41.88 -33.80
CA PHE A 793 24.28 42.87 -33.21
C PHE A 793 25.28 42.17 -32.27
N GLU A 794 26.59 42.47 -32.40
CA GLU A 794 27.64 41.94 -31.54
C GLU A 794 28.88 42.83 -31.60
N GLY A 795 29.42 43.18 -30.41
CA GLY A 795 30.64 44.00 -30.29
C GLY A 795 30.47 45.40 -30.93
N GLY A 796 29.31 45.98 -30.81
CA GLY A 796 29.00 47.30 -31.38
C GLY A 796 28.75 47.30 -32.89
N LEU A 797 28.74 46.14 -33.56
CA LEU A 797 28.59 45.99 -35.01
C LEU A 797 27.47 45.06 -35.42
N TRP A 798 26.90 45.29 -36.58
CA TRP A 798 25.95 44.37 -37.20
C TRP A 798 26.69 43.34 -38.04
N ARG A 799 26.43 42.05 -37.78
CA ARG A 799 27.03 40.90 -38.45
C ARG A 799 25.97 40.06 -39.14
N ALA A 800 26.30 39.49 -40.31
CA ALA A 800 25.43 38.54 -40.98
C ALA A 800 25.31 37.26 -40.12
N ASN A 801 24.09 36.76 -39.93
CA ASN A 801 23.86 35.56 -39.16
C ASN A 801 23.94 34.31 -40.04
N SER A 802 25.14 33.80 -40.27
CA SER A 802 25.40 32.60 -41.06
C SER A 802 24.82 31.33 -40.46
N GLN A 803 24.36 31.35 -39.20
CA GLN A 803 23.66 30.24 -38.55
C GLN A 803 22.18 30.19 -38.92
N ASP A 804 21.62 31.27 -39.48
CA ASP A 804 20.26 31.27 -40.00
C ASP A 804 20.25 30.50 -41.33
N ARG A 805 20.18 29.17 -41.23
CA ARG A 805 20.29 28.24 -42.35
C ARG A 805 18.97 27.56 -42.63
N ARG A 806 18.77 27.25 -43.89
CA ARG A 806 17.77 26.29 -44.35
C ARG A 806 18.31 24.89 -44.16
N ALA A 807 18.27 24.35 -42.95
CA ALA A 807 18.59 22.97 -42.71
C ALA A 807 17.36 22.14 -43.09
N ASN A 808 17.43 21.41 -44.21
CA ASN A 808 16.38 20.51 -44.69
C ASN A 808 14.97 21.14 -44.72
N SER A 809 14.15 20.90 -45.70
CA SER A 809 12.86 21.54 -46.00
C SER A 809 11.82 21.66 -44.85
N GLN A 810 12.15 21.30 -43.65
CA GLN A 810 11.28 21.35 -42.46
C GLN A 810 11.73 22.34 -41.37
N ASP A 811 12.97 22.79 -41.31
CA ASP A 811 13.49 23.70 -40.27
C ASP A 811 13.89 25.08 -40.86
N ILE A 812 12.92 25.81 -41.43
CA ILE A 812 13.17 27.18 -41.87
C ILE A 812 13.20 28.10 -40.64
N CYS A 813 14.39 28.61 -40.28
CA CYS A 813 14.55 29.53 -39.16
C CYS A 813 13.85 30.88 -39.40
N THR A 814 14.23 31.56 -40.51
CA THR A 814 13.63 32.82 -40.89
C THR A 814 13.04 32.72 -42.29
N GLN A 815 11.83 33.20 -42.46
CA GLN A 815 11.10 33.25 -43.72
C GLN A 815 10.55 34.63 -43.96
N ILE A 816 10.55 35.05 -45.21
CA ILE A 816 9.96 36.33 -45.67
C ILE A 816 9.00 36.04 -46.81
N SER A 817 7.96 36.85 -46.91
CA SER A 817 6.95 36.78 -48.00
C SER A 817 6.73 38.17 -48.64
N LEU A 818 6.54 38.19 -49.95
CA LEU A 818 6.12 39.37 -50.68
C LEU A 818 4.57 39.51 -50.71
N ALA A 819 3.87 38.40 -50.38
CA ALA A 819 2.41 38.37 -50.40
C ALA A 819 1.81 39.19 -49.26
N GLY A 820 0.55 39.61 -49.42
CA GLY A 820 -0.24 40.21 -48.34
C GLY A 820 0.30 41.54 -47.78
N GLY A 821 1.01 42.33 -48.60
CA GLY A 821 1.60 43.58 -48.13
C GLY A 821 2.98 43.45 -47.50
N GLY A 822 3.67 42.28 -47.65
CA GLY A 822 5.03 42.05 -47.13
C GLY A 822 6.11 42.93 -47.78
N ILE A 823 5.76 43.61 -48.86
CA ILE A 823 6.58 44.61 -49.54
C ILE A 823 5.72 45.79 -50.00
N VAL A 824 6.24 46.96 -49.88
CA VAL A 824 5.63 48.20 -50.35
C VAL A 824 6.63 48.96 -51.23
N PHE A 825 6.19 49.40 -52.42
CA PHE A 825 6.95 50.29 -53.28
C PHE A 825 6.59 51.73 -52.90
N THR A 826 7.57 52.59 -52.68
CA THR A 826 7.39 53.89 -52.08
C THR A 826 7.09 54.96 -53.18
N ASP A 827 7.29 54.60 -54.44
CA ASP A 827 6.89 55.45 -55.60
C ASP A 827 5.42 55.16 -55.89
N ALA A 828 4.60 56.18 -55.83
CA ALA A 828 3.15 56.12 -56.06
C ALA A 828 2.76 55.70 -57.49
N GLU A 829 3.69 55.83 -58.45
CA GLU A 829 3.48 55.42 -59.81
C GLU A 829 3.86 53.94 -60.07
N GLN A 830 4.34 53.23 -59.05
CA GLN A 830 4.75 51.81 -59.12
C GLN A 830 3.75 50.97 -58.37
N ARG A 831 3.03 50.09 -59.05
CA ARG A 831 1.98 49.26 -58.44
C ARG A 831 2.37 47.80 -58.47
N TYR A 832 2.42 47.19 -57.30
CA TYR A 832 2.59 45.74 -57.17
C TYR A 832 1.27 44.99 -57.39
N ASP A 833 1.28 44.06 -58.34
CA ASP A 833 0.18 43.14 -58.58
C ASP A 833 0.45 41.82 -57.94
N SER A 834 -0.19 41.55 -56.77
CA SER A 834 0.01 40.35 -55.97
C SER A 834 -0.53 39.08 -56.67
N ALA A 835 -1.45 39.21 -57.60
CA ALA A 835 -2.02 38.09 -58.35
C ALA A 835 -1.03 37.51 -59.40
N THR A 836 -0.25 38.40 -60.04
CA THR A 836 0.72 38.01 -61.03
C THR A 836 2.17 37.96 -60.50
N GLY A 837 2.45 38.62 -59.37
CA GLY A 837 3.78 38.82 -58.83
C GLY A 837 4.61 39.86 -59.61
N ASP A 838 3.98 40.73 -60.37
CA ASP A 838 4.63 41.73 -61.17
C ASP A 838 4.53 43.13 -60.52
N LEU A 839 5.56 43.92 -60.71
CA LEU A 839 5.53 45.34 -60.50
C LEU A 839 5.17 46.04 -61.82
N ILE A 840 4.15 46.86 -61.81
CA ILE A 840 3.67 47.58 -62.96
C ILE A 840 4.13 49.03 -62.82
N LEU A 841 4.94 49.46 -63.74
CA LEU A 841 5.42 50.84 -63.85
C LEU A 841 4.35 51.74 -64.45
N LYS A 842 4.53 53.04 -64.39
CA LYS A 842 3.59 54.09 -64.97
C LYS A 842 3.27 53.91 -66.47
N ASP A 843 4.24 53.45 -67.21
CA ASP A 843 4.13 53.23 -68.68
C ASP A 843 3.51 51.84 -69.00
N GLY A 844 3.12 51.06 -68.01
CA GLY A 844 2.59 49.71 -68.18
C GLY A 844 3.64 48.63 -68.28
N THR A 845 4.92 48.93 -68.19
CA THR A 845 6.02 47.96 -68.15
C THR A 845 5.86 47.02 -66.89
N ARG A 846 5.94 45.71 -67.10
CA ARG A 846 5.85 44.74 -66.10
C ARG A 846 7.24 44.19 -65.72
N ILE A 847 7.57 44.25 -64.44
CA ILE A 847 8.79 43.70 -63.86
C ILE A 847 8.44 42.52 -62.97
N ARG A 848 8.81 41.33 -63.41
CA ARG A 848 8.59 40.16 -62.59
C ARG A 848 9.44 40.22 -61.32
N LEU A 849 8.77 40.05 -60.17
CA LEU A 849 9.42 40.00 -58.88
C LEU A 849 9.50 38.57 -58.38
N GLY A 850 10.50 38.21 -57.52
CA GLY A 850 10.58 36.92 -56.85
C GLY A 850 11.63 36.95 -55.75
N LEU A 851 11.49 36.02 -54.85
CA LEU A 851 12.47 35.73 -53.80
C LEU A 851 13.19 34.42 -54.11
N GLY A 852 14.48 34.31 -53.80
CA GLY A 852 15.24 33.06 -53.96
C GLY A 852 16.73 33.29 -53.82
N ASN A 853 17.49 32.27 -53.47
CA ASN A 853 18.95 32.42 -53.26
C ASN A 853 19.72 32.41 -54.57
N VAL A 854 19.31 31.63 -55.57
CA VAL A 854 19.98 31.47 -56.86
C VAL A 854 19.17 32.05 -58.02
N ALA A 855 17.86 31.83 -58.02
CA ALA A 855 16.91 32.28 -59.04
C ALA A 855 15.61 32.73 -58.37
N PRO A 856 14.81 33.57 -59.01
CA PRO A 856 13.50 33.93 -58.53
C PRO A 856 12.62 32.68 -58.41
N GLY A 857 12.32 32.30 -57.13
CA GLY A 857 11.55 31.08 -56.83
C GLY A 857 10.07 31.33 -56.65
N GLY A 858 9.67 32.13 -55.78
CA GLY A 858 8.27 32.41 -55.47
C GLY A 858 8.10 33.70 -54.67
N THR A 859 6.90 33.89 -54.16
CA THR A 859 6.61 35.05 -53.32
C THR A 859 7.00 34.85 -51.84
N GLN A 860 7.45 33.65 -51.46
CA GLN A 860 7.87 33.31 -50.09
C GLN A 860 9.14 32.48 -50.12
N VAL A 861 10.09 32.77 -49.26
CA VAL A 861 11.37 32.06 -49.17
C VAL A 861 11.95 32.12 -47.76
N GLY A 862 12.68 31.05 -47.37
CA GLY A 862 13.57 31.02 -46.19
C GLY A 862 14.95 31.57 -46.54
N PHE A 863 15.65 32.03 -45.51
CA PHE A 863 17.05 32.47 -45.62
C PHE A 863 17.99 31.25 -45.59
N ASP A 864 19.11 31.39 -46.31
CA ASP A 864 20.18 30.38 -46.28
C ASP A 864 21.48 31.08 -45.87
N ALA A 865 22.09 30.65 -44.80
CA ALA A 865 23.25 31.31 -44.19
C ALA A 865 23.03 32.80 -43.93
N GLY A 866 21.80 33.16 -43.54
CA GLY A 866 21.39 34.52 -43.24
C GLY A 866 21.14 35.41 -44.45
N GLU A 867 21.15 34.90 -45.68
CA GLU A 867 20.95 35.67 -46.90
C GLU A 867 19.88 35.06 -47.79
N THR A 868 19.12 35.94 -48.45
CA THR A 868 18.28 35.60 -49.60
C THR A 868 18.34 36.78 -50.60
N ARG A 869 17.75 36.60 -51.75
CA ARG A 869 17.81 37.66 -52.79
C ARG A 869 16.39 38.01 -53.24
N PHE A 870 16.23 39.31 -53.43
CA PHE A 870 15.04 39.86 -54.02
C PHE A 870 15.37 40.17 -55.53
N HIS A 871 14.73 39.45 -56.40
CA HIS A 871 14.98 39.47 -57.86
C HIS A 871 13.98 40.35 -58.55
N PHE A 872 14.51 41.06 -59.51
CA PHE A 872 13.78 41.94 -60.51
C PHE A 872 14.12 41.47 -61.89
N SER A 873 13.14 41.24 -62.76
CA SER A 873 13.40 41.00 -64.16
C SER A 873 13.82 42.34 -64.88
N PRO A 874 14.48 42.25 -66.05
CA PRO A 874 14.93 43.42 -66.74
C PRO A 874 13.76 44.34 -67.10
N PRO A 875 13.79 45.63 -66.82
CA PRO A 875 12.78 46.57 -67.24
C PRO A 875 12.98 47.10 -68.68
N ASN A 876 14.15 46.87 -69.30
CA ASN A 876 14.60 47.39 -70.59
C ASN A 876 14.51 48.92 -70.68
N GLN A 877 14.50 49.62 -69.57
CA GLN A 877 14.57 51.06 -69.43
C GLN A 877 15.20 51.50 -68.14
N ALA A 878 15.74 52.67 -68.09
CA ALA A 878 16.29 53.23 -66.88
C ALA A 878 15.13 53.58 -65.90
N VAL A 879 15.21 53.00 -64.71
CA VAL A 879 14.20 53.21 -63.68
C VAL A 879 14.79 52.98 -62.30
N ARG A 880 14.29 53.74 -61.30
CA ARG A 880 14.56 53.54 -59.88
C ARG A 880 13.33 52.98 -59.24
N ILE A 881 13.53 51.92 -58.44
CA ILE A 881 12.47 51.20 -57.76
C ILE A 881 12.75 51.19 -56.31
N PRO A 882 12.38 52.23 -55.57
CA PRO A 882 12.50 52.23 -54.12
C PRO A 882 11.45 51.32 -53.48
N TYR A 883 11.85 50.47 -52.53
CA TYR A 883 10.98 49.53 -51.85
C TYR A 883 11.26 49.51 -50.32
N ARG A 884 10.24 49.09 -49.61
CA ARG A 884 10.32 48.79 -48.17
C ARG A 884 9.75 47.42 -47.87
N ILE A 885 10.50 46.61 -47.10
CA ILE A 885 10.02 45.34 -46.51
C ILE A 885 9.14 45.70 -45.32
N VAL A 886 7.97 45.09 -45.24
CA VAL A 886 6.98 45.28 -44.18
C VAL A 886 6.91 44.00 -43.35
N LEU A 887 7.33 44.08 -42.10
CA LEU A 887 7.37 42.93 -41.18
C LEU A 887 6.20 42.95 -40.16
N GLU A 888 5.47 44.08 -40.11
CA GLU A 888 4.57 44.36 -38.96
C GLU A 888 3.12 43.87 -39.13
N GLN A 889 2.70 43.48 -40.35
CA GLN A 889 1.28 43.29 -40.66
C GLN A 889 0.84 41.86 -40.98
N GLN A 890 1.72 40.86 -40.88
CA GLN A 890 1.38 39.48 -41.25
C GLN A 890 1.87 38.47 -40.19
N PRO A 891 1.06 37.47 -39.81
CA PRO A 891 1.46 36.44 -38.83
C PRO A 891 2.69 35.62 -39.29
N SER A 892 2.96 35.57 -40.58
CA SER A 892 4.05 34.84 -41.20
C SER A 892 5.34 35.64 -41.40
N GLN A 893 5.33 36.93 -41.08
CA GLN A 893 6.52 37.78 -41.24
C GLN A 893 7.36 37.79 -39.95
N PRO A 894 8.69 37.89 -40.08
CA PRO A 894 9.60 37.88 -38.93
C PRO A 894 9.66 39.23 -38.23
N VAL A 895 8.59 39.65 -37.58
CA VAL A 895 8.45 40.96 -36.89
C VAL A 895 9.59 41.24 -35.89
N TRP A 896 10.19 40.19 -35.34
CA TRP A 896 11.36 40.30 -34.46
C TRP A 896 12.65 40.75 -35.15
N LEU A 897 12.66 40.84 -36.50
CA LEU A 897 13.75 41.40 -37.27
C LEU A 897 13.54 42.86 -37.66
N ALA A 898 12.43 43.46 -37.26
CA ALA A 898 12.27 44.91 -37.31
C ALA A 898 13.08 45.54 -36.17
N ASP A 899 14.05 46.37 -36.49
CA ASP A 899 14.83 47.14 -35.51
C ASP A 899 14.36 48.61 -35.51
N PRO A 900 13.55 48.99 -34.53
CA PRO A 900 13.05 50.37 -34.47
C PRO A 900 14.13 51.42 -34.14
N ALA A 901 15.33 50.98 -33.70
CA ALA A 901 16.44 51.88 -33.42
C ALA A 901 17.22 52.31 -34.68
N THR A 902 17.17 51.45 -35.73
CA THR A 902 17.88 51.72 -36.97
C THR A 902 16.86 52.08 -38.05
N THR A 903 16.75 53.37 -38.39
CA THR A 903 15.86 53.82 -39.45
C THR A 903 16.41 53.40 -40.82
N GLY A 904 15.52 52.95 -41.71
CA GLY A 904 15.88 52.65 -43.12
C GLY A 904 16.46 51.28 -43.39
N HIS A 905 16.70 50.43 -42.38
CA HIS A 905 17.26 49.05 -42.58
C HIS A 905 16.34 48.14 -43.42
N LEU A 906 15.05 48.41 -43.45
CA LEU A 906 14.05 47.68 -44.24
C LEU A 906 13.80 48.35 -45.61
N GLN A 907 14.53 49.40 -45.95
CA GLN A 907 14.40 50.13 -47.22
C GLN A 907 15.57 49.79 -48.12
N GLY A 908 15.24 49.68 -49.42
CA GLY A 908 16.24 49.42 -50.42
C GLY A 908 15.76 49.96 -51.75
N GLU A 909 16.60 49.95 -52.74
CA GLU A 909 16.29 50.48 -54.10
C GLU A 909 16.92 49.60 -55.17
N ALA A 910 16.18 49.17 -56.15
CA ALA A 910 16.69 48.61 -57.39
C ALA A 910 16.86 49.71 -58.40
N ILE A 911 18.09 49.97 -58.85
CA ILE A 911 18.42 51.07 -59.80
C ILE A 911 18.85 50.41 -61.10
N PHE A 912 18.05 50.62 -62.13
CA PHE A 912 18.34 50.20 -63.50
C PHE A 912 18.79 51.39 -64.32
N GLY A 913 19.99 51.28 -64.93
CA GLY A 913 20.55 52.25 -65.81
C GLY A 913 20.78 51.69 -67.19
N ARG A 914 20.82 52.57 -68.26
CA ARG A 914 21.18 52.10 -69.59
C ARG A 914 22.63 51.65 -69.60
N ASP A 915 22.89 50.58 -70.34
CA ASP A 915 24.26 50.17 -70.62
C ASP A 915 24.89 51.21 -71.54
N ARG A 916 25.83 52.01 -71.00
CA ARG A 916 26.65 52.90 -71.78
C ARG A 916 27.86 52.05 -72.26
N GLY A 917 27.66 51.34 -73.35
CA GLY A 917 28.77 50.66 -74.02
C GLY A 917 29.93 51.66 -74.24
N ASN A 918 31.06 51.47 -73.64
CA ASN A 918 32.30 52.22 -73.57
C ASN A 918 32.49 53.27 -72.48
N ASP A 919 32.25 53.00 -71.25
CA ASP A 919 32.95 53.72 -70.23
C ASP A 919 34.41 53.18 -70.08
N ARG A 920 35.37 53.88 -70.63
CA ARG A 920 36.79 53.60 -70.39
C ARG A 920 37.07 53.73 -68.91
N ILE A 921 37.41 52.64 -68.27
CA ILE A 921 37.98 52.66 -66.95
C ILE A 921 39.44 53.25 -67.06
N ILE A 922 39.57 54.46 -66.68
CA ILE A 922 40.94 55.09 -66.54
C ILE A 922 41.47 54.66 -65.20
N TYR A 923 42.33 53.64 -65.19
CA TYR A 923 43.17 53.31 -64.01
C TYR A 923 44.19 54.43 -63.86
N ARG A 924 44.02 55.33 -62.93
CA ARG A 924 45.07 56.23 -62.47
C ARG A 924 45.81 55.50 -61.31
N ARG A 925 46.98 55.05 -61.70
CA ARG A 925 47.95 54.54 -60.70
C ARG A 925 48.67 55.72 -60.15
N GLU A 926 48.34 56.19 -58.97
CA GLU A 926 49.25 57.09 -58.21
C GLU A 926 50.39 56.32 -57.68
N VAL A 927 51.61 56.55 -58.15
CA VAL A 927 52.84 56.07 -57.51
C VAL A 927 53.23 57.21 -56.60
N MET A 928 53.10 56.96 -55.27
CA MET A 928 53.64 57.80 -54.26
C MET A 928 55.19 57.64 -54.24
N PRO A 929 55.91 58.67 -53.91
CA PRO A 929 57.40 58.72 -54.00
C PRO A 929 58.00 57.91 -52.82
#